data_3d6e5cc8fcc7574be6d26dc8e5efc7ee
#
_entry.id   3d6e5cc8fcc7574be6d26dc8e5efc7ee
#
_cell.length_a   1.000
_cell.length_b   1.000
_cell.length_c   1.000
_cell.angle_alpha   90.00
_cell.angle_beta   90.00
_cell.angle_gamma   90.00
#
_symmetry.space_group_name_H-M   'P 1'
#
loop_
_entity.id
_entity.type
_entity.pdbx_description
1 polymer ?
#
loop_
_entity_poly.entity_id
_entity_poly.type
_entity_poly.pdbx_seq_one_letter_code
_entity_poly.pdbx_strand_id
1 'polypeptide(L)'
;MATVPKLNTTNLGEEIPFKVVAPFEPMGDQPHAIADLAGGIENGQTAQVLLGATGTGKTYTMAKVIERVQRPTLVIAHNKTLAAQLASEFKSFFPNNYVGYFVSYYDYYQPEAYIAQTDTYIEKDASINDEIDELRHSATCSLFERRDVIIVASVSCIYGLGSPESYHEMVLSVHKGQTIPREEILQKLVSIRYERNDIAFERGRFRVRGDVVEIFPAGYNNRGVRIEMFGDEVERIIEFDVVSGEIYGERLHSMVFPASHYVTEDEDMKIAMADIRTELEEQLAMLKGEGKLLEAQRLEQRTNYDLEMMQEMGYCSGIENYSRHLTHRKAGETPYTLLDYFPEDFLIMIDESHVTLPQIHAMYGGDRSRKVSLVDNGFRLPSAFDNRPLTFDEFAARVNQIVYVSATPGKYEMQQAQQVTQQIIRPTGLLDPVVEVRPLDGQIDDLLSEIRLRIERRERVLVTTLTKRMAEHLTDYLREAGVKVRYLHSDIATIERAEIIHDLRAGEFDVLVGINLLREGLDMPEVSLIAILDADKEGFLRSDTSLIQTIGRAARNASGHVIMYGDVVTGSMRRAIDETERRREIQEAYNKEHGIVPKTIVKPVVPLIEMTLVAAEGTAPYGKKNGKKKKLGKKERENLVKSLLREMQQASRALEFERAAELRDMIVELEGELPKKK
;
A
#
# COMPACT_ATOMS: atom_id res chain seq x y z
N MET A 1 -13.70 -24.22 18.62
CA MET A 1 -12.55 -23.43 18.12
C MET A 1 -11.44 -24.44 17.91
N ALA A 2 -11.19 -24.83 16.67
CA ALA A 2 -10.02 -25.62 16.35
C ALA A 2 -8.84 -24.64 16.35
N THR A 3 -7.90 -24.85 17.26
CA THR A 3 -6.63 -24.16 17.26
C THR A 3 -5.88 -24.56 16.01
N VAL A 4 -5.67 -23.60 15.09
CA VAL A 4 -4.77 -23.78 13.96
C VAL A 4 -3.41 -24.21 14.50
N PRO A 5 -2.79 -25.31 14.00
CA PRO A 5 -1.46 -25.70 14.43
C PRO A 5 -0.48 -24.60 14.02
N LYS A 6 0.20 -24.01 14.98
CA LYS A 6 1.09 -22.87 14.78
C LYS A 6 2.46 -23.34 14.35
N LEU A 7 2.95 -22.74 13.27
CA LEU A 7 4.27 -22.98 12.73
C LEU A 7 5.36 -22.67 13.75
N ASN A 8 6.19 -23.66 14.06
CA ASN A 8 7.31 -23.54 14.98
C ASN A 8 8.50 -22.93 14.24
N THR A 9 8.67 -21.61 14.31
CA THR A 9 9.71 -20.83 13.60
C THR A 9 11.13 -20.99 14.20
N THR A 10 11.39 -22.04 14.97
CA THR A 10 12.65 -22.26 15.70
C THR A 10 13.88 -22.63 14.85
N ASN A 11 13.76 -22.73 13.52
CA ASN A 11 14.87 -23.03 12.59
C ASN A 11 15.25 -21.86 11.68
N LEU A 12 14.88 -20.63 12.04
CA LEU A 12 15.29 -19.43 11.31
C LEU A 12 16.76 -19.11 11.65
N GLY A 13 17.54 -18.71 10.63
CA GLY A 13 18.96 -18.35 10.75
C GLY A 13 19.27 -17.30 11.84
N GLU A 14 20.48 -16.80 11.93
CA GLU A 14 20.88 -15.83 12.96
C GLU A 14 19.84 -14.71 13.10
N GLU A 15 19.29 -14.54 14.32
CA GLU A 15 18.33 -13.47 14.61
C GLU A 15 19.01 -12.11 14.44
N ILE A 16 18.64 -11.37 13.42
CA ILE A 16 19.10 -10.01 13.20
C ILE A 16 18.23 -9.07 14.03
N PRO A 17 18.78 -8.38 15.06
CA PRO A 17 17.95 -7.48 15.85
C PRO A 17 17.53 -6.27 15.04
N PHE A 18 16.32 -5.76 15.29
CA PHE A 18 15.89 -4.47 14.76
C PHE A 18 16.80 -3.37 15.31
N LYS A 19 17.38 -2.58 14.40
CA LYS A 19 18.24 -1.46 14.75
C LYS A 19 17.93 -0.25 13.87
N VAL A 20 17.48 0.82 14.52
CA VAL A 20 17.22 2.10 13.84
C VAL A 20 18.52 2.82 13.52
N VAL A 21 18.67 3.21 12.28
CA VAL A 21 19.77 4.07 11.80
C VAL A 21 19.17 5.41 11.41
N ALA A 22 19.44 6.45 12.21
CA ALA A 22 18.96 7.81 11.93
C ALA A 22 20.06 8.81 12.28
N PRO A 23 20.14 9.97 11.58
CA PRO A 23 21.13 11.02 11.85
C PRO A 23 20.77 11.90 13.06
N PHE A 24 19.71 11.56 13.79
CA PHE A 24 19.16 12.33 14.91
C PHE A 24 18.69 11.38 16.02
N GLU A 25 18.66 11.90 17.24
CA GLU A 25 18.12 11.21 18.42
C GLU A 25 16.67 11.64 18.70
N PRO A 26 15.92 10.88 19.50
CA PRO A 26 14.57 11.25 19.91
C PRO A 26 14.54 12.59 20.65
N MET A 27 13.65 13.49 20.28
CA MET A 27 13.51 14.83 20.85
C MET A 27 12.06 15.15 21.24
N GLY A 28 11.90 16.18 22.07
CA GLY A 28 10.57 16.62 22.52
C GLY A 28 9.86 15.51 23.32
N ASP A 29 8.64 15.18 22.94
CA ASP A 29 7.83 14.11 23.57
C ASP A 29 8.23 12.71 23.14
N GLN A 30 9.07 12.57 22.10
CA GLN A 30 9.40 11.25 21.53
C GLN A 30 10.03 10.29 22.55
N PRO A 31 11.01 10.69 23.40
CA PRO A 31 11.59 9.78 24.40
C PRO A 31 10.54 9.21 25.36
N HIS A 32 9.62 10.05 25.81
CA HIS A 32 8.54 9.65 26.70
C HIS A 32 7.54 8.74 25.98
N ALA A 33 7.12 9.12 24.77
CA ALA A 33 6.20 8.33 23.97
C ALA A 33 6.75 6.93 23.62
N ILE A 34 8.04 6.83 23.30
CA ILE A 34 8.71 5.55 23.05
C ILE A 34 8.73 4.69 24.33
N ALA A 35 9.06 5.31 25.46
CA ALA A 35 9.12 4.60 26.74
C ALA A 35 7.75 4.07 27.17
N ASP A 36 6.73 4.90 27.06
CA ASP A 36 5.36 4.56 27.42
C ASP A 36 4.79 3.44 26.55
N LEU A 37 4.87 3.60 25.22
CA LEU A 37 4.32 2.62 24.28
C LEU A 37 5.04 1.28 24.39
N ALA A 38 6.36 1.28 24.41
CA ALA A 38 7.13 0.05 24.55
C ALA A 38 6.89 -0.61 25.92
N GLY A 39 6.88 0.16 27.00
CA GLY A 39 6.55 -0.34 28.34
C GLY A 39 5.14 -0.93 28.42
N GLY A 40 4.16 -0.31 27.77
CA GLY A 40 2.81 -0.85 27.67
C GLY A 40 2.77 -2.20 26.91
N ILE A 41 3.51 -2.33 25.79
CA ILE A 41 3.64 -3.59 25.05
C ILE A 41 4.32 -4.67 25.92
N GLU A 42 5.43 -4.33 26.57
CA GLU A 42 6.18 -5.22 27.47
C GLU A 42 5.32 -5.70 28.65
N ASN A 43 4.41 -4.85 29.14
CA ASN A 43 3.46 -5.15 30.21
C ASN A 43 2.19 -5.86 29.75
N GLY A 44 2.09 -6.23 28.45
CA GLY A 44 0.96 -7.01 27.91
C GLY A 44 -0.31 -6.19 27.64
N GLN A 45 -0.23 -4.85 27.56
CA GLN A 45 -1.38 -4.04 27.14
C GLN A 45 -1.78 -4.39 25.73
N THR A 46 -3.06 -4.65 25.51
CA THR A 46 -3.60 -5.10 24.21
C THR A 46 -3.81 -3.96 23.23
N ALA A 47 -4.13 -2.76 23.72
CA ALA A 47 -4.41 -1.61 22.86
C ALA A 47 -3.87 -0.30 23.47
N GLN A 48 -3.17 0.48 22.67
CA GLN A 48 -2.63 1.78 23.04
C GLN A 48 -2.87 2.80 21.94
N VAL A 49 -2.91 4.08 22.28
CA VAL A 49 -3.04 5.20 21.34
C VAL A 49 -1.81 6.10 21.42
N LEU A 50 -1.17 6.35 20.28
CA LEU A 50 -0.26 7.47 20.07
C LEU A 50 -1.04 8.65 19.48
N LEU A 51 -1.42 9.60 20.32
CA LEU A 51 -2.03 10.86 19.91
C LEU A 51 -0.92 11.82 19.51
N GLY A 52 -0.54 11.81 18.23
CA GLY A 52 0.58 12.58 17.73
C GLY A 52 0.15 13.69 16.76
N ALA A 53 0.46 14.94 17.09
CA ALA A 53 0.21 16.07 16.18
C ALA A 53 0.95 15.88 14.84
N THR A 54 0.47 16.54 13.80
CA THR A 54 1.11 16.46 12.48
C THR A 54 2.54 17.03 12.52
N GLY A 55 3.51 16.28 11.97
CA GLY A 55 4.91 16.72 11.90
C GLY A 55 5.73 16.49 13.18
N THR A 56 5.21 15.76 14.17
CA THR A 56 5.94 15.41 15.41
C THR A 56 6.90 14.22 15.25
N GLY A 57 6.94 13.57 14.08
CA GLY A 57 7.80 12.41 13.83
C GLY A 57 7.22 11.09 14.35
N LYS A 58 5.89 10.89 14.23
CA LYS A 58 5.20 9.64 14.62
C LYS A 58 5.86 8.39 14.03
N THR A 59 6.25 8.40 12.75
CA THR A 59 6.92 7.26 12.09
C THR A 59 8.23 6.90 12.77
N TYR A 60 9.01 7.91 13.19
CA TYR A 60 10.25 7.68 13.92
C TYR A 60 9.99 7.09 15.32
N THR A 61 8.96 7.57 16.00
CA THR A 61 8.52 7.00 17.29
C THR A 61 8.11 5.54 17.13
N MET A 62 7.32 5.21 16.08
CA MET A 62 6.98 3.82 15.76
C MET A 62 8.23 2.97 15.52
N ALA A 63 9.18 3.47 14.73
CA ALA A 63 10.44 2.77 14.47
C ALA A 63 11.24 2.49 15.78
N LYS A 64 11.32 3.47 16.67
CA LYS A 64 12.00 3.31 17.94
C LYS A 64 11.27 2.36 18.92
N VAL A 65 9.94 2.29 18.85
CA VAL A 65 9.17 1.29 19.59
C VAL A 65 9.47 -0.11 19.06
N ILE A 66 9.48 -0.31 17.73
CA ILE A 66 9.83 -1.59 17.09
C ILE A 66 11.26 -2.02 17.49
N GLU A 67 12.23 -1.09 17.42
CA GLU A 67 13.61 -1.34 17.85
C GLU A 67 13.67 -1.82 19.31
N ARG A 68 12.84 -1.26 20.18
CA ARG A 68 12.85 -1.62 21.60
C ARG A 68 12.16 -2.96 21.89
N VAL A 69 11.03 -3.23 21.25
CA VAL A 69 10.23 -4.45 21.55
C VAL A 69 10.67 -5.67 20.75
N GLN A 70 11.47 -5.51 19.69
CA GLN A 70 12.07 -6.60 18.91
C GLN A 70 11.05 -7.63 18.36
N ARG A 71 9.91 -7.18 17.85
CA ARG A 71 8.85 -8.07 17.34
C ARG A 71 8.55 -7.83 15.87
N PRO A 72 8.23 -8.89 15.09
CA PRO A 72 7.66 -8.72 13.75
C PRO A 72 6.47 -7.78 13.80
N THR A 73 6.40 -6.84 12.87
CA THR A 73 5.42 -5.76 12.95
C THR A 73 4.67 -5.58 11.63
N LEU A 74 3.33 -5.51 11.73
CA LEU A 74 2.46 -5.10 10.64
C LEU A 74 2.03 -3.65 10.82
N VAL A 75 2.38 -2.79 9.87
CA VAL A 75 1.94 -1.38 9.82
C VAL A 75 0.84 -1.24 8.77
N ILE A 76 -0.36 -0.82 9.18
CA ILE A 76 -1.50 -0.69 8.26
C ILE A 76 -1.77 0.79 8.00
N ALA A 77 -1.85 1.13 6.70
CA ALA A 77 -2.23 2.46 6.21
C ALA A 77 -3.51 2.38 5.36
N HIS A 78 -4.29 3.46 5.32
CA HIS A 78 -5.58 3.47 4.64
C HIS A 78 -5.50 3.52 3.10
N ASN A 79 -4.35 3.86 2.51
CA ASN A 79 -4.17 3.87 1.05
C ASN A 79 -2.74 3.50 0.62
N LYS A 80 -2.57 3.19 -0.68
CA LYS A 80 -1.30 2.77 -1.27
C LYS A 80 -0.20 3.84 -1.16
N THR A 81 -0.54 5.12 -1.34
CA THR A 81 0.42 6.24 -1.33
C THR A 81 1.04 6.42 0.06
N LEU A 82 0.21 6.42 1.11
CA LEU A 82 0.70 6.50 2.48
C LEU A 82 1.50 5.26 2.86
N ALA A 83 1.05 4.07 2.45
CA ALA A 83 1.79 2.84 2.67
C ALA A 83 3.17 2.87 1.99
N ALA A 84 3.28 3.38 0.75
CA ALA A 84 4.56 3.53 0.05
C ALA A 84 5.49 4.52 0.76
N GLN A 85 4.96 5.66 1.22
CA GLN A 85 5.72 6.63 1.99
C GLN A 85 6.25 6.02 3.28
N LEU A 86 5.39 5.35 4.06
CA LEU A 86 5.78 4.68 5.30
C LEU A 86 6.82 3.59 5.06
N ALA A 87 6.65 2.76 4.02
CA ALA A 87 7.62 1.72 3.66
C ALA A 87 8.99 2.33 3.33
N SER A 88 9.03 3.42 2.58
CA SER A 88 10.25 4.15 2.27
C SER A 88 10.91 4.73 3.54
N GLU A 89 10.14 5.34 4.44
CA GLU A 89 10.62 5.86 5.71
C GLU A 89 11.18 4.73 6.60
N PHE A 90 10.44 3.62 6.76
CA PHE A 90 10.91 2.46 7.53
C PHE A 90 12.16 1.80 6.91
N LYS A 91 12.25 1.68 5.58
CA LYS A 91 13.47 1.21 4.91
C LYS A 91 14.68 2.08 5.24
N SER A 92 14.49 3.40 5.28
CA SER A 92 15.56 4.32 5.66
C SER A 92 16.00 4.18 7.12
N PHE A 93 15.06 3.87 8.03
CA PHE A 93 15.34 3.64 9.45
C PHE A 93 15.92 2.26 9.74
N PHE A 94 15.56 1.24 8.96
CA PHE A 94 15.96 -0.15 9.13
C PHE A 94 16.72 -0.70 7.92
N PRO A 95 17.87 -0.14 7.55
CA PRO A 95 18.60 -0.53 6.34
C PRO A 95 19.14 -1.96 6.36
N ASN A 96 19.22 -2.59 7.56
CA ASN A 96 19.75 -3.95 7.75
C ASN A 96 18.66 -4.98 8.05
N ASN A 97 17.40 -4.55 8.22
CA ASN A 97 16.27 -5.40 8.50
C ASN A 97 15.34 -5.46 7.30
N TYR A 98 14.42 -6.40 7.28
CA TYR A 98 13.48 -6.51 6.18
C TYR A 98 12.28 -5.58 6.37
N VAL A 99 12.02 -4.74 5.36
CA VAL A 99 10.83 -3.90 5.28
C VAL A 99 10.08 -4.24 4.00
N GLY A 100 8.98 -4.97 4.14
CA GLY A 100 8.11 -5.40 3.06
C GLY A 100 7.00 -4.39 2.75
N TYR A 101 6.48 -4.45 1.53
CA TYR A 101 5.35 -3.64 1.06
C TYR A 101 4.25 -4.55 0.56
N PHE A 102 3.05 -4.44 1.15
CA PHE A 102 1.93 -5.32 0.84
C PHE A 102 0.64 -4.52 0.59
N VAL A 103 0.37 -4.23 -0.67
CA VAL A 103 -0.84 -3.51 -1.09
C VAL A 103 -1.58 -4.28 -2.17
N SER A 104 -2.73 -3.79 -2.63
CA SER A 104 -3.41 -4.38 -3.79
C SER A 104 -2.51 -4.30 -5.03
N TYR A 105 -2.30 -5.42 -5.71
CA TYR A 105 -1.45 -5.52 -6.91
C TYR A 105 -2.11 -5.05 -8.20
N TYR A 106 -3.35 -4.58 -8.14
CA TYR A 106 -4.04 -4.03 -9.31
C TYR A 106 -3.70 -2.54 -9.51
N ASP A 107 -3.19 -2.16 -10.69
CA ASP A 107 -3.09 -0.77 -11.10
C ASP A 107 -4.47 -0.21 -11.42
N TYR A 108 -5.25 -0.98 -12.14
CA TYR A 108 -6.65 -0.76 -12.40
C TYR A 108 -7.46 -1.96 -11.91
N TYR A 109 -8.56 -1.71 -11.23
CA TYR A 109 -9.44 -2.75 -10.74
C TYR A 109 -10.90 -2.35 -10.88
N GLN A 110 -11.58 -2.97 -11.82
CA GLN A 110 -13.03 -2.96 -11.93
C GLN A 110 -13.55 -4.30 -11.41
N PRO A 111 -14.17 -4.33 -10.23
CA PRO A 111 -14.73 -5.57 -9.72
C PRO A 111 -15.88 -6.05 -10.59
N GLU A 112 -15.99 -7.37 -10.73
CA GLU A 112 -17.16 -8.00 -11.32
C GLU A 112 -18.44 -7.53 -10.59
N ALA A 113 -19.43 -7.08 -11.33
CA ALA A 113 -20.68 -6.60 -10.76
C ALA A 113 -21.86 -6.86 -11.72
N TYR A 114 -23.06 -6.95 -11.15
CA TYR A 114 -24.27 -7.01 -11.93
C TYR A 114 -25.29 -5.99 -11.44
N ILE A 115 -25.79 -5.19 -12.38
CA ILE A 115 -26.79 -4.16 -12.16
C ILE A 115 -28.14 -4.68 -12.67
N ALA A 116 -28.95 -5.25 -11.79
CA ALA A 116 -30.23 -5.87 -12.16
C ALA A 116 -31.22 -4.91 -12.82
N GLN A 117 -31.18 -3.60 -12.45
CA GLN A 117 -32.10 -2.59 -13.03
C GLN A 117 -31.88 -2.36 -14.53
N THR A 118 -30.68 -2.52 -15.03
CA THR A 118 -30.31 -2.30 -16.45
C THR A 118 -29.93 -3.59 -17.15
N ASP A 119 -30.02 -4.74 -16.49
CA ASP A 119 -29.52 -6.05 -16.95
C ASP A 119 -28.08 -5.94 -17.49
N THR A 120 -27.22 -5.21 -16.75
CA THR A 120 -25.86 -4.95 -17.16
C THR A 120 -24.90 -5.76 -16.32
N TYR A 121 -24.20 -6.70 -16.96
CA TYR A 121 -23.09 -7.42 -16.36
C TYR A 121 -21.80 -6.66 -16.66
N ILE A 122 -21.06 -6.36 -15.61
CA ILE A 122 -19.74 -5.75 -15.67
C ILE A 122 -18.74 -6.86 -15.39
N GLU A 123 -17.97 -7.22 -16.40
CA GLU A 123 -16.90 -8.21 -16.25
C GLU A 123 -15.78 -7.66 -15.36
N LYS A 124 -15.10 -8.55 -14.62
CA LYS A 124 -13.89 -8.18 -13.90
C LYS A 124 -12.84 -7.72 -14.90
N ASP A 125 -12.42 -6.48 -14.79
CA ASP A 125 -11.30 -5.94 -15.55
C ASP A 125 -10.21 -5.50 -14.56
N ALA A 126 -9.00 -5.99 -14.76
CA ALA A 126 -7.90 -5.72 -13.85
C ALA A 126 -6.56 -5.83 -14.57
N SER A 127 -5.73 -4.81 -14.42
CA SER A 127 -4.33 -4.89 -14.78
C SER A 127 -3.50 -5.17 -13.53
N ILE A 128 -2.70 -6.23 -13.60
CA ILE A 128 -1.79 -6.62 -12.52
C ILE A 128 -0.51 -5.83 -12.70
N ASN A 129 -0.01 -5.28 -11.60
CA ASN A 129 1.31 -4.69 -11.53
C ASN A 129 2.29 -5.75 -11.05
N ASP A 130 3.17 -6.19 -11.94
CA ASP A 130 4.13 -7.26 -11.67
C ASP A 130 5.13 -6.92 -10.55
N GLU A 131 5.51 -5.64 -10.41
CA GLU A 131 6.40 -5.18 -9.33
C GLU A 131 5.71 -5.26 -7.96
N ILE A 132 4.44 -4.84 -7.89
CA ILE A 132 3.66 -4.93 -6.63
C ILE A 132 3.38 -6.40 -6.29
N ASP A 133 3.13 -7.25 -7.28
CA ASP A 133 2.93 -8.68 -7.05
C ASP A 133 4.20 -9.35 -6.51
N GLU A 134 5.37 -9.01 -7.06
CA GLU A 134 6.68 -9.42 -6.55
C GLU A 134 6.86 -9.04 -5.07
N LEU A 135 6.56 -7.76 -4.74
CA LEU A 135 6.67 -7.26 -3.37
C LEU A 135 5.74 -7.98 -2.38
N ARG A 136 4.55 -8.39 -2.84
CA ARG A 136 3.63 -9.19 -2.03
C ARG A 136 4.17 -10.58 -1.76
N HIS A 137 4.70 -11.25 -2.79
CA HIS A 137 5.38 -12.55 -2.62
C HIS A 137 6.60 -12.44 -1.71
N SER A 138 7.42 -11.42 -1.92
CA SER A 138 8.57 -11.14 -1.06
C SER A 138 8.16 -10.94 0.42
N ALA A 139 7.08 -10.21 0.67
CA ALA A 139 6.57 -9.98 2.01
C ALA A 139 6.09 -11.27 2.69
N THR A 140 5.35 -12.12 1.99
CA THR A 140 4.88 -13.40 2.55
C THR A 140 6.01 -14.40 2.77
N CYS A 141 6.95 -14.52 1.82
CA CYS A 141 8.12 -15.39 1.97
C CYS A 141 8.99 -14.99 3.18
N SER A 142 9.22 -13.68 3.36
CA SER A 142 10.06 -13.19 4.46
C SER A 142 9.53 -13.53 5.85
N LEU A 143 8.20 -13.65 6.01
CA LEU A 143 7.59 -14.05 7.29
C LEU A 143 7.91 -15.49 7.69
N PHE A 144 8.23 -16.36 6.70
CA PHE A 144 8.67 -17.73 6.96
C PHE A 144 10.18 -17.85 7.11
N GLU A 145 10.96 -16.93 6.51
CA GLU A 145 12.41 -17.01 6.49
C GLU A 145 13.09 -16.30 7.67
N ARG A 146 12.45 -15.26 8.24
CA ARG A 146 13.11 -14.38 9.23
C ARG A 146 12.13 -13.75 10.20
N ARG A 147 12.63 -13.32 11.36
CA ARG A 147 11.81 -12.65 12.39
C ARG A 147 11.92 -11.12 12.37
N ASP A 148 12.97 -10.56 11.83
CA ASP A 148 13.19 -9.12 11.75
C ASP A 148 12.45 -8.49 10.56
N VAL A 149 11.11 -8.68 10.54
CA VAL A 149 10.22 -8.30 9.44
C VAL A 149 9.28 -7.18 9.86
N ILE A 150 9.29 -6.10 9.11
CA ILE A 150 8.26 -5.05 9.15
C ILE A 150 7.52 -5.09 7.82
N ILE A 151 6.21 -5.32 7.83
CA ILE A 151 5.39 -5.20 6.63
C ILE A 151 4.53 -3.97 6.72
N VAL A 152 4.66 -3.09 5.73
CA VAL A 152 3.77 -1.94 5.57
C VAL A 152 2.71 -2.31 4.54
N ALA A 153 1.45 -2.32 4.98
CA ALA A 153 0.33 -2.78 4.17
C ALA A 153 -0.77 -1.72 4.03
N SER A 154 -1.52 -1.81 2.94
CA SER A 154 -2.83 -1.14 2.88
C SER A 154 -3.90 -2.04 3.51
N VAL A 155 -5.12 -1.52 3.66
CA VAL A 155 -6.26 -2.30 4.19
C VAL A 155 -6.53 -3.58 3.39
N SER A 156 -5.95 -3.74 2.18
CA SER A 156 -6.02 -4.99 1.41
C SER A 156 -5.42 -6.21 2.13
N CYS A 157 -4.64 -6.03 3.19
CA CYS A 157 -4.08 -7.11 4.01
C CYS A 157 -5.13 -7.96 4.73
N ILE A 158 -6.37 -7.47 4.88
CA ILE A 158 -7.49 -8.23 5.45
C ILE A 158 -8.28 -9.04 4.42
N TYR A 159 -7.92 -8.98 3.14
CA TYR A 159 -8.50 -9.83 2.10
C TYR A 159 -7.91 -11.22 2.10
N GLY A 160 -8.72 -12.18 1.62
CA GLY A 160 -8.34 -13.59 1.55
C GLY A 160 -7.04 -13.83 0.77
N LEU A 161 -6.20 -14.66 1.36
CA LEU A 161 -5.01 -15.28 0.75
C LEU A 161 -5.17 -16.80 0.81
N GLY A 162 -4.23 -17.55 0.22
CA GLY A 162 -4.13 -18.99 0.42
C GLY A 162 -3.81 -19.35 1.88
N SER A 163 -3.95 -20.65 2.21
CA SER A 163 -3.54 -21.15 3.53
C SER A 163 -2.03 -20.97 3.74
N PRO A 164 -1.58 -20.36 4.85
CA PRO A 164 -0.16 -20.26 5.17
C PRO A 164 0.48 -21.64 5.35
N GLU A 165 -0.25 -22.63 5.85
CA GLU A 165 0.25 -23.99 6.01
C GLU A 165 0.50 -24.61 4.64
N SER A 166 -0.49 -24.63 3.73
CA SER A 166 -0.32 -25.15 2.37
C SER A 166 0.79 -24.41 1.61
N TYR A 167 0.89 -23.09 1.78
CA TYR A 167 1.94 -22.30 1.16
C TYR A 167 3.33 -22.70 1.65
N HIS A 168 3.49 -23.02 2.93
CA HIS A 168 4.76 -23.46 3.52
C HIS A 168 5.08 -24.93 3.17
N GLU A 169 4.10 -25.85 3.19
CA GLU A 169 4.29 -27.28 2.86
C GLU A 169 4.68 -27.48 1.40
N MET A 170 4.24 -26.59 0.52
CA MET A 170 4.57 -26.66 -0.90
C MET A 170 5.92 -26.03 -1.26
N VAL A 171 6.71 -25.54 -0.32
CA VAL A 171 8.05 -25.00 -0.57
C VAL A 171 8.98 -26.11 -1.13
N LEU A 172 9.74 -25.77 -2.18
CA LEU A 172 10.88 -26.57 -2.59
C LEU A 172 12.09 -26.22 -1.71
N SER A 173 12.46 -27.11 -0.81
CA SER A 173 13.61 -26.97 0.07
C SER A 173 14.76 -27.84 -0.44
N VAL A 174 15.90 -27.23 -0.72
CA VAL A 174 17.10 -27.93 -1.26
C VAL A 174 18.30 -27.55 -0.43
N HIS A 175 19.15 -28.51 -0.10
CA HIS A 175 20.41 -28.27 0.61
C HIS A 175 21.60 -28.98 -0.06
N LYS A 176 22.77 -28.38 0.07
CA LYS A 176 24.00 -28.90 -0.48
C LYS A 176 24.30 -30.31 0.09
N GLY A 177 24.64 -31.26 -0.78
CA GLY A 177 24.87 -32.67 -0.43
C GLY A 177 23.59 -33.51 -0.31
N GLN A 178 22.41 -32.94 -0.61
CA GLN A 178 21.17 -33.68 -0.65
C GLN A 178 21.13 -34.61 -1.87
N THR A 179 20.69 -35.83 -1.64
CA THR A 179 20.40 -36.79 -2.73
C THR A 179 18.92 -36.66 -3.09
N ILE A 180 18.63 -36.13 -4.27
CA ILE A 180 17.28 -35.93 -4.81
C ILE A 180 17.37 -36.03 -6.34
N PRO A 181 16.53 -36.81 -7.01
CA PRO A 181 16.49 -36.88 -8.47
C PRO A 181 16.14 -35.49 -9.05
N ARG A 182 16.86 -35.08 -10.11
CA ARG A 182 16.57 -33.81 -10.80
C ARG A 182 15.09 -33.68 -11.20
N GLU A 183 14.53 -34.78 -11.70
CA GLU A 183 13.13 -34.82 -12.13
C GLU A 183 12.14 -34.53 -10.99
N GLU A 184 12.46 -34.89 -9.76
CA GLU A 184 11.67 -34.58 -8.58
C GLU A 184 11.70 -33.07 -8.29
N ILE A 185 12.85 -32.40 -8.43
CA ILE A 185 12.98 -30.95 -8.34
C ILE A 185 12.09 -30.28 -9.40
N LEU A 186 12.15 -30.76 -10.66
CA LEU A 186 11.36 -30.20 -11.75
C LEU A 186 9.85 -30.40 -11.54
N GLN A 187 9.42 -31.58 -11.10
CA GLN A 187 8.04 -31.85 -10.76
C GLN A 187 7.53 -30.95 -9.62
N LYS A 188 8.36 -30.79 -8.57
CA LYS A 188 8.02 -29.89 -7.46
C LYS A 188 7.90 -28.43 -7.93
N LEU A 189 8.79 -27.95 -8.80
CA LEU A 189 8.69 -26.60 -9.38
C LEU A 189 7.39 -26.39 -10.15
N VAL A 190 6.98 -27.36 -10.97
CA VAL A 190 5.71 -27.30 -11.71
C VAL A 190 4.52 -27.31 -10.73
N SER A 191 4.55 -28.17 -9.70
CA SER A 191 3.47 -28.25 -8.71
C SER A 191 3.29 -26.93 -7.93
N ILE A 192 4.37 -26.18 -7.71
CA ILE A 192 4.35 -24.85 -7.06
C ILE A 192 4.20 -23.70 -8.05
N ARG A 193 3.68 -23.98 -9.25
CA ARG A 193 3.29 -23.02 -10.28
C ARG A 193 4.42 -22.28 -10.98
N TYR A 194 5.62 -22.87 -11.05
CA TYR A 194 6.69 -22.38 -11.92
C TYR A 194 6.56 -22.96 -13.31
N GLU A 195 6.76 -22.10 -14.31
CA GLU A 195 6.75 -22.49 -15.72
C GLU A 195 8.17 -22.76 -16.23
N ARG A 196 8.35 -23.87 -16.96
CA ARG A 196 9.63 -24.08 -17.64
C ARG A 196 9.72 -23.22 -18.88
N ASN A 197 10.73 -22.38 -18.93
CA ASN A 197 11.04 -21.59 -20.12
C ASN A 197 12.54 -21.40 -20.27
N ASP A 198 13.14 -22.11 -21.22
CA ASP A 198 14.60 -22.11 -21.44
C ASP A 198 15.07 -20.86 -22.21
N ILE A 199 14.14 -20.04 -22.77
CA ILE A 199 14.43 -18.85 -23.60
C ILE A 199 14.15 -17.56 -22.83
N ALA A 200 12.91 -17.39 -22.33
CA ALA A 200 12.50 -16.21 -21.58
C ALA A 200 12.55 -16.53 -20.08
N PHE A 201 13.66 -16.16 -19.44
CA PHE A 201 13.88 -16.40 -18.03
C PHE A 201 13.34 -15.21 -17.23
N GLU A 202 12.07 -15.31 -16.88
CA GLU A 202 11.31 -14.29 -16.15
C GLU A 202 10.93 -14.82 -14.77
N ARG A 203 10.41 -13.95 -13.92
CA ARG A 203 9.95 -14.26 -12.57
C ARG A 203 8.87 -15.37 -12.59
N GLY A 204 8.95 -16.31 -11.66
CA GLY A 204 8.05 -17.49 -11.63
C GLY A 204 8.38 -18.55 -12.70
N ARG A 205 9.58 -18.47 -13.31
CA ARG A 205 10.03 -19.44 -14.30
C ARG A 205 11.33 -20.13 -13.90
N PHE A 206 11.52 -21.32 -14.46
CA PHE A 206 12.78 -22.04 -14.34
C PHE A 206 13.27 -22.52 -15.70
N ARG A 207 14.57 -22.73 -15.82
CA ARG A 207 15.19 -23.31 -17.01
C ARG A 207 16.17 -24.41 -16.63
N VAL A 208 16.40 -25.34 -17.56
CA VAL A 208 17.25 -26.50 -17.32
C VAL A 208 18.30 -26.59 -18.42
N ARG A 209 19.57 -26.71 -18.03
CA ARG A 209 20.70 -26.90 -18.96
C ARG A 209 21.62 -27.99 -18.42
N GLY A 210 21.48 -29.22 -18.96
CA GLY A 210 22.21 -30.39 -18.46
C GLY A 210 21.83 -30.67 -17.01
N ASP A 211 22.83 -30.68 -16.13
CA ASP A 211 22.67 -30.94 -14.70
C ASP A 211 22.46 -29.67 -13.86
N VAL A 212 22.12 -28.57 -14.51
CA VAL A 212 21.90 -27.28 -13.88
C VAL A 212 20.43 -26.89 -14.00
N VAL A 213 19.80 -26.58 -12.86
CA VAL A 213 18.45 -26.01 -12.77
C VAL A 213 18.59 -24.58 -12.29
N GLU A 214 18.12 -23.63 -13.08
CA GLU A 214 18.08 -22.20 -12.72
C GLU A 214 16.63 -21.79 -12.50
N ILE A 215 16.36 -21.12 -11.39
CA ILE A 215 15.03 -20.74 -10.94
C ILE A 215 15.02 -19.22 -10.71
N PHE A 216 13.99 -18.53 -11.20
CA PHE A 216 13.76 -17.15 -10.86
C PHE A 216 12.58 -17.05 -9.90
N PRO A 217 12.83 -16.97 -8.57
CA PRO A 217 11.77 -17.01 -7.57
C PRO A 217 10.77 -15.85 -7.70
N ALA A 218 9.51 -16.14 -7.39
CA ALA A 218 8.42 -15.17 -7.51
C ALA A 218 8.56 -13.93 -6.60
N GLY A 219 9.20 -14.08 -5.44
CA GLY A 219 9.42 -13.01 -4.46
C GLY A 219 10.78 -12.30 -4.56
N TYR A 220 11.55 -12.54 -5.62
CA TYR A 220 12.90 -11.98 -5.74
C TYR A 220 12.99 -11.01 -6.92
N ASN A 221 13.65 -9.87 -6.66
CA ASN A 221 14.00 -8.91 -7.69
C ASN A 221 15.39 -9.20 -8.22
N ASN A 222 15.51 -9.53 -9.52
CA ASN A 222 16.77 -9.80 -10.22
C ASN A 222 17.66 -10.90 -9.61
N ARG A 223 17.19 -11.67 -8.62
CA ARG A 223 17.95 -12.76 -8.03
C ARG A 223 17.42 -14.10 -8.48
N GLY A 224 18.29 -14.91 -9.07
CA GLY A 224 18.03 -16.29 -9.43
C GLY A 224 18.71 -17.25 -8.45
N VAL A 225 18.17 -18.44 -8.34
CA VAL A 225 18.77 -19.58 -7.64
C VAL A 225 19.21 -20.59 -8.69
N ARG A 226 20.48 -20.97 -8.66
CA ARG A 226 21.04 -22.02 -9.51
C ARG A 226 21.41 -23.23 -8.66
N ILE A 227 20.86 -24.38 -9.01
CA ILE A 227 21.13 -25.66 -8.39
C ILE A 227 21.99 -26.45 -9.38
N GLU A 228 23.24 -26.72 -9.01
CA GLU A 228 24.16 -27.56 -9.78
C GLU A 228 24.16 -28.97 -9.19
N MET A 229 23.93 -29.98 -10.05
CA MET A 229 23.79 -31.36 -9.63
C MET A 229 24.91 -32.22 -10.21
N PHE A 230 25.31 -33.24 -9.48
CA PHE A 230 26.17 -34.28 -9.96
C PHE A 230 25.44 -35.62 -9.81
N GLY A 231 24.84 -36.12 -10.89
CA GLY A 231 23.85 -37.20 -10.83
C GLY A 231 22.63 -36.77 -10.04
N ASP A 232 22.31 -37.48 -8.96
CA ASP A 232 21.20 -37.15 -8.06
C ASP A 232 21.64 -36.36 -6.80
N GLU A 233 22.91 -35.94 -6.71
CA GLU A 233 23.42 -35.16 -5.59
C GLU A 233 23.44 -33.64 -5.94
N VAL A 234 22.97 -32.83 -5.03
CA VAL A 234 23.07 -31.37 -5.10
C VAL A 234 24.48 -30.95 -4.71
N GLU A 235 25.31 -30.63 -5.71
CA GLU A 235 26.72 -30.26 -5.51
C GLU A 235 26.85 -28.84 -4.99
N ARG A 236 26.10 -27.88 -5.61
CA ARG A 236 26.18 -26.45 -5.27
C ARG A 236 24.83 -25.77 -5.42
N ILE A 237 24.60 -24.79 -4.56
CA ILE A 237 23.46 -23.86 -4.66
C ILE A 237 24.05 -22.46 -4.73
N ILE A 238 23.71 -21.70 -5.78
CA ILE A 238 24.32 -20.39 -6.08
C ILE A 238 23.20 -19.35 -6.24
N GLU A 239 23.36 -18.22 -5.58
CA GLU A 239 22.56 -17.01 -5.88
C GLU A 239 23.27 -16.17 -6.93
N PHE A 240 22.55 -15.73 -7.95
CA PHE A 240 23.11 -14.93 -9.04
C PHE A 240 22.13 -13.85 -9.51
N ASP A 241 22.65 -12.80 -10.13
CA ASP A 241 21.85 -11.78 -10.79
C ASP A 241 21.36 -12.30 -12.15
N VAL A 242 20.03 -12.32 -12.36
CA VAL A 242 19.42 -12.91 -13.58
C VAL A 242 19.72 -12.09 -14.84
N VAL A 243 20.04 -10.80 -14.72
CA VAL A 243 20.32 -9.88 -15.83
C VAL A 243 21.80 -9.90 -16.20
N SER A 244 22.70 -9.76 -15.21
CA SER A 244 24.15 -9.70 -15.43
C SER A 244 24.84 -11.07 -15.39
N GLY A 245 24.23 -12.05 -14.71
CA GLY A 245 24.82 -13.36 -14.42
C GLY A 245 25.86 -13.32 -13.29
N GLU A 246 26.02 -12.20 -12.60
CA GLU A 246 26.97 -12.03 -11.49
C GLU A 246 26.57 -12.94 -10.32
N ILE A 247 27.53 -13.67 -9.75
CA ILE A 247 27.30 -14.57 -8.62
C ILE A 247 27.39 -13.76 -7.34
N TYR A 248 26.29 -13.75 -6.56
CA TYR A 248 26.26 -13.13 -5.24
C TYR A 248 26.93 -14.00 -4.16
N GLY A 249 26.81 -15.33 -4.27
CA GLY A 249 27.44 -16.27 -3.35
C GLY A 249 26.88 -17.68 -3.44
N GLU A 250 27.53 -18.60 -2.71
CA GLU A 250 27.04 -19.95 -2.49
C GLU A 250 26.19 -20.03 -1.24
N ARG A 251 25.16 -20.88 -1.29
CA ARG A 251 24.26 -21.17 -0.17
C ARG A 251 24.40 -22.63 0.23
N LEU A 252 24.26 -22.92 1.53
CA LEU A 252 24.17 -24.28 2.02
C LEU A 252 22.75 -24.86 1.87
N HIS A 253 21.75 -23.95 1.86
CA HIS A 253 20.33 -24.27 1.76
C HIS A 253 19.61 -23.18 1.00
N SER A 254 18.59 -23.55 0.23
CA SER A 254 17.68 -22.62 -0.44
C SER A 254 16.24 -23.11 -0.35
N MET A 255 15.33 -22.18 -0.12
CA MET A 255 13.89 -22.39 -0.16
C MET A 255 13.30 -21.64 -1.33
N VAL A 256 12.50 -22.33 -2.15
CA VAL A 256 11.78 -21.74 -3.27
C VAL A 256 10.30 -21.82 -2.97
N PHE A 257 9.70 -20.68 -2.70
CA PHE A 257 8.27 -20.56 -2.38
C PHE A 257 7.40 -20.62 -3.63
N PRO A 258 6.13 -21.00 -3.52
CA PRO A 258 5.21 -21.04 -4.64
C PRO A 258 5.11 -19.73 -5.41
N ALA A 259 4.94 -19.80 -6.73
CA ALA A 259 4.74 -18.65 -7.59
C ALA A 259 3.32 -18.03 -7.52
N SER A 260 2.45 -18.59 -6.69
CA SER A 260 1.09 -18.09 -6.44
C SER A 260 0.74 -18.27 -4.96
N HIS A 261 -0.02 -17.33 -4.38
CA HIS A 261 -0.55 -17.49 -3.02
C HIS A 261 -1.68 -18.53 -2.93
N TYR A 262 -2.32 -18.86 -4.06
CA TYR A 262 -3.33 -19.93 -4.15
C TYR A 262 -2.70 -21.17 -4.77
N VAL A 263 -2.09 -21.96 -3.94
CA VAL A 263 -1.48 -23.25 -4.33
C VAL A 263 -2.24 -24.36 -3.61
N THR A 264 -2.58 -25.39 -4.36
CA THR A 264 -3.34 -26.56 -3.87
C THR A 264 -2.70 -27.80 -4.46
N GLU A 265 -2.53 -28.85 -3.68
CA GLU A 265 -2.03 -30.14 -4.16
C GLU A 265 -3.03 -30.75 -5.16
N ASP A 266 -2.54 -31.61 -6.06
CA ASP A 266 -3.38 -32.20 -7.11
C ASP A 266 -4.54 -33.04 -6.55
N GLU A 267 -4.36 -33.67 -5.39
CA GLU A 267 -5.42 -34.43 -4.72
C GLU A 267 -6.48 -33.49 -4.13
N ASP A 268 -6.07 -32.44 -3.47
CA ASP A 268 -6.97 -31.44 -2.92
C ASP A 268 -7.72 -30.68 -4.02
N MET A 269 -7.09 -30.44 -5.17
CA MET A 269 -7.75 -29.88 -6.33
C MET A 269 -8.88 -30.77 -6.84
N LYS A 270 -8.68 -32.09 -6.89
CA LYS A 270 -9.73 -33.03 -7.28
C LYS A 270 -10.90 -33.06 -6.31
N ILE A 271 -10.61 -32.99 -5.00
CA ILE A 271 -11.64 -32.89 -3.95
C ILE A 271 -12.40 -31.57 -4.10
N ALA A 272 -11.70 -30.44 -4.24
CA ALA A 272 -12.32 -29.14 -4.44
C ALA A 272 -13.23 -29.10 -5.67
N MET A 273 -12.80 -29.70 -6.79
CA MET A 273 -13.62 -29.78 -8.01
C MET A 273 -14.87 -30.65 -7.82
N ALA A 274 -14.78 -31.74 -7.03
CA ALA A 274 -15.96 -32.56 -6.69
C ALA A 274 -16.95 -31.76 -5.82
N ASP A 275 -16.47 -31.03 -4.83
CA ASP A 275 -17.27 -30.18 -3.97
C ASP A 275 -17.93 -29.02 -4.75
N ILE A 276 -17.22 -28.40 -5.70
CA ILE A 276 -17.77 -27.37 -6.59
C ILE A 276 -18.90 -27.95 -7.46
N ARG A 277 -18.76 -29.18 -7.98
CA ARG A 277 -19.82 -29.83 -8.76
C ARG A 277 -21.06 -30.10 -7.90
N THR A 278 -20.85 -30.57 -6.68
CA THR A 278 -21.94 -30.83 -5.72
C THR A 278 -22.71 -29.53 -5.42
N GLU A 279 -21.99 -28.44 -5.10
CA GLU A 279 -22.59 -27.10 -4.88
C GLU A 279 -23.35 -26.61 -6.12
N LEU A 280 -22.77 -26.81 -7.32
CA LEU A 280 -23.42 -26.46 -8.58
C LEU A 280 -24.75 -27.18 -8.75
N GLU A 281 -24.78 -28.52 -8.55
CA GLU A 281 -26.00 -29.32 -8.69
C GLU A 281 -27.08 -28.85 -7.72
N GLU A 282 -26.74 -28.60 -6.46
CA GLU A 282 -27.64 -28.07 -5.43
C GLU A 282 -28.20 -26.69 -5.85
N GLN A 283 -27.34 -25.79 -6.30
CA GLN A 283 -27.75 -24.45 -6.69
C GLN A 283 -28.62 -24.46 -7.96
N LEU A 284 -28.30 -25.31 -8.94
CA LEU A 284 -29.12 -25.49 -10.14
C LEU A 284 -30.52 -26.03 -9.81
N ALA A 285 -30.61 -27.00 -8.89
CA ALA A 285 -31.89 -27.53 -8.44
C ALA A 285 -32.75 -26.45 -7.79
N MET A 286 -32.14 -25.59 -6.95
CA MET A 286 -32.81 -24.46 -6.31
C MET A 286 -33.30 -23.42 -7.35
N LEU A 287 -32.42 -22.96 -8.24
CA LEU A 287 -32.78 -21.97 -9.26
C LEU A 287 -33.87 -22.47 -10.22
N LYS A 288 -33.78 -23.74 -10.66
CA LYS A 288 -34.83 -24.35 -11.51
C LYS A 288 -36.14 -24.48 -10.73
N GLY A 289 -36.10 -24.81 -9.45
CA GLY A 289 -37.29 -24.87 -8.57
C GLY A 289 -37.96 -23.50 -8.37
N GLU A 290 -37.21 -22.43 -8.39
CA GLU A 290 -37.68 -21.03 -8.33
C GLU A 290 -38.11 -20.50 -9.71
N GLY A 291 -37.96 -21.25 -10.80
CA GLY A 291 -38.29 -20.83 -12.15
C GLY A 291 -37.26 -19.90 -12.80
N LYS A 292 -36.07 -19.75 -12.18
CA LYS A 292 -34.94 -18.91 -12.68
C LYS A 292 -34.11 -19.71 -13.68
N LEU A 293 -34.66 -20.00 -14.85
CA LEU A 293 -34.02 -20.87 -15.82
C LEU A 293 -32.80 -20.23 -16.51
N LEU A 294 -32.84 -18.92 -16.71
CA LEU A 294 -31.73 -18.18 -17.32
C LEU A 294 -30.54 -18.10 -16.39
N GLU A 295 -30.77 -17.83 -15.13
CA GLU A 295 -29.76 -17.81 -14.07
C GLU A 295 -29.11 -19.18 -13.91
N ALA A 296 -29.93 -20.24 -13.92
CA ALA A 296 -29.44 -21.63 -13.86
C ALA A 296 -28.54 -21.94 -15.07
N GLN A 297 -28.93 -21.57 -16.27
CA GLN A 297 -28.12 -21.81 -17.47
C GLN A 297 -26.79 -21.04 -17.43
N ARG A 298 -26.80 -19.77 -17.02
CA ARG A 298 -25.58 -18.95 -16.87
C ARG A 298 -24.59 -19.59 -15.90
N LEU A 299 -25.11 -19.98 -14.73
CA LEU A 299 -24.29 -20.59 -13.68
C LEU A 299 -23.69 -21.92 -14.14
N GLU A 300 -24.50 -22.78 -14.78
CA GLU A 300 -24.07 -24.08 -15.30
C GLU A 300 -22.95 -23.93 -16.33
N GLN A 301 -23.11 -23.04 -17.31
CA GLN A 301 -22.12 -22.81 -18.34
C GLN A 301 -20.81 -22.27 -17.76
N ARG A 302 -20.89 -21.27 -16.90
CA ARG A 302 -19.70 -20.65 -16.31
C ARG A 302 -18.93 -21.60 -15.42
N THR A 303 -19.62 -22.29 -14.51
CA THR A 303 -18.96 -23.17 -13.56
C THR A 303 -18.34 -24.40 -14.24
N ASN A 304 -19.01 -24.97 -15.24
CA ASN A 304 -18.44 -26.09 -16.01
C ASN A 304 -17.19 -25.65 -16.78
N TYR A 305 -17.21 -24.47 -17.41
CA TYR A 305 -16.02 -23.92 -18.08
C TYR A 305 -14.86 -23.71 -17.08
N ASP A 306 -15.14 -23.12 -15.90
CA ASP A 306 -14.13 -22.92 -14.87
C ASP A 306 -13.55 -24.28 -14.37
N LEU A 307 -14.38 -25.32 -14.23
CA LEU A 307 -13.96 -26.67 -13.86
C LEU A 307 -13.09 -27.34 -14.95
N GLU A 308 -13.42 -27.16 -16.24
CA GLU A 308 -12.59 -27.65 -17.35
C GLU A 308 -11.22 -26.99 -17.33
N MET A 309 -11.16 -25.66 -17.13
CA MET A 309 -9.91 -24.92 -17.03
C MET A 309 -9.07 -25.39 -15.82
N MET A 310 -9.71 -25.62 -14.67
CA MET A 310 -9.02 -26.17 -13.49
C MET A 310 -8.45 -27.56 -13.76
N GLN A 311 -9.18 -28.42 -14.47
CA GLN A 311 -8.75 -29.77 -14.79
C GLN A 311 -7.55 -29.79 -15.75
N GLU A 312 -7.57 -28.96 -16.81
CA GLU A 312 -6.56 -28.98 -17.87
C GLU A 312 -5.31 -28.13 -17.50
N MET A 313 -5.54 -26.97 -16.86
CA MET A 313 -4.49 -25.97 -16.59
C MET A 313 -4.16 -25.86 -15.10
N GLY A 314 -4.94 -26.52 -14.22
CA GLY A 314 -4.85 -26.34 -12.77
C GLY A 314 -5.25 -24.95 -12.27
N TYR A 315 -5.86 -24.11 -13.11
CA TYR A 315 -6.22 -22.73 -12.81
C TYR A 315 -7.39 -22.27 -13.69
N CYS A 316 -8.22 -21.35 -13.18
CA CYS A 316 -9.23 -20.63 -13.98
C CYS A 316 -9.26 -19.15 -13.63
N SER A 317 -9.79 -18.32 -14.55
CA SER A 317 -10.00 -16.90 -14.27
C SER A 317 -11.04 -16.69 -13.17
N GLY A 318 -10.65 -16.04 -12.07
CA GLY A 318 -11.50 -15.85 -10.91
C GLY A 318 -11.49 -17.07 -9.95
N ILE A 319 -10.44 -17.87 -9.96
CA ILE A 319 -10.26 -19.02 -9.07
C ILE A 319 -10.47 -18.69 -7.58
N GLU A 320 -10.22 -17.45 -7.20
CA GLU A 320 -10.46 -16.94 -5.85
C GLU A 320 -11.93 -17.08 -5.40
N ASN A 321 -12.91 -17.10 -6.33
CA ASN A 321 -14.31 -17.32 -6.00
C ASN A 321 -14.61 -18.75 -5.50
N TYR A 322 -13.70 -19.66 -5.74
CA TYR A 322 -13.75 -21.04 -5.27
C TYR A 322 -12.82 -21.30 -4.08
N SER A 323 -12.24 -20.23 -3.48
CA SER A 323 -11.26 -20.31 -2.38
C SER A 323 -11.73 -21.14 -1.19
N ARG A 324 -13.05 -21.16 -0.90
CA ARG A 324 -13.63 -22.01 0.15
C ARG A 324 -13.34 -23.49 -0.08
N HIS A 325 -13.59 -23.97 -1.29
CA HIS A 325 -13.37 -25.37 -1.66
C HIS A 325 -11.87 -25.69 -1.74
N LEU A 326 -11.07 -24.79 -2.32
CA LEU A 326 -9.61 -24.96 -2.45
C LEU A 326 -8.87 -25.00 -1.10
N THR A 327 -9.46 -24.43 -0.06
CA THR A 327 -8.90 -24.43 1.31
C THR A 327 -9.69 -25.31 2.27
N HIS A 328 -10.62 -26.14 1.76
CA HIS A 328 -11.46 -27.08 2.53
C HIS A 328 -12.24 -26.44 3.69
N ARG A 329 -12.55 -25.14 3.58
CA ARG A 329 -13.31 -24.39 4.59
C ARG A 329 -14.81 -24.67 4.50
N LYS A 330 -15.48 -24.57 5.63
CA LYS A 330 -16.95 -24.60 5.68
C LYS A 330 -17.54 -23.26 5.24
N ALA A 331 -18.81 -23.27 4.82
CA ALA A 331 -19.53 -22.05 4.47
C ALA A 331 -19.53 -21.06 5.65
N GLY A 332 -19.16 -19.80 5.39
CA GLY A 332 -19.04 -18.75 6.39
C GLY A 332 -17.79 -18.79 7.28
N GLU A 333 -16.94 -19.79 7.13
CA GLU A 333 -15.67 -19.87 7.87
C GLU A 333 -14.73 -18.74 7.45
N THR A 334 -13.96 -18.23 8.42
CA THR A 334 -13.08 -17.09 8.23
C THR A 334 -11.97 -17.38 7.23
N PRO A 335 -11.74 -16.53 6.21
CA PRO A 335 -10.65 -16.71 5.27
C PRO A 335 -9.28 -16.47 5.91
N TYR A 336 -8.25 -17.13 5.38
CA TYR A 336 -6.87 -16.79 5.67
C TYR A 336 -6.50 -15.45 5.03
N THR A 337 -5.68 -14.68 5.72
CA THR A 337 -5.25 -13.33 5.30
C THR A 337 -3.77 -13.15 5.60
N LEU A 338 -3.20 -11.98 5.28
CA LEU A 338 -1.81 -11.69 5.64
C LEU A 338 -1.54 -11.82 7.15
N LEU A 339 -2.55 -11.53 7.99
CA LEU A 339 -2.41 -11.62 9.44
C LEU A 339 -2.11 -13.05 9.91
N ASP A 340 -2.60 -14.05 9.18
CA ASP A 340 -2.41 -15.47 9.51
C ASP A 340 -1.01 -16.00 9.13
N TYR A 341 -0.23 -15.22 8.34
CA TYR A 341 1.18 -15.51 8.02
C TYR A 341 2.15 -15.01 9.09
N PHE A 342 1.71 -14.09 9.96
CA PHE A 342 2.54 -13.58 11.04
C PHE A 342 2.66 -14.57 12.21
N PRO A 343 3.78 -14.55 12.94
CA PRO A 343 3.89 -15.29 14.19
C PRO A 343 2.95 -14.71 15.27
N GLU A 344 2.65 -15.50 16.31
CA GLU A 344 1.69 -15.12 17.35
C GLU A 344 1.98 -13.81 18.08
N ASP A 345 3.25 -13.50 18.25
CA ASP A 345 3.74 -12.38 19.04
C ASP A 345 3.92 -11.09 18.21
N PHE A 346 3.38 -11.04 16.98
CA PHE A 346 3.52 -9.86 16.14
C PHE A 346 2.77 -8.65 16.70
N LEU A 347 3.27 -7.47 16.36
CA LEU A 347 2.69 -6.18 16.72
C LEU A 347 1.94 -5.58 15.54
N ILE A 348 0.77 -5.00 15.78
CA ILE A 348 0.06 -4.20 14.79
C ILE A 348 0.18 -2.72 15.13
N MET A 349 0.55 -1.90 14.14
CA MET A 349 0.48 -0.45 14.21
C MET A 349 -0.46 0.06 13.12
N ILE A 350 -1.48 0.83 13.48
CA ILE A 350 -2.42 1.41 12.51
C ILE A 350 -2.16 2.90 12.39
N ASP A 351 -1.60 3.30 11.25
CA ASP A 351 -1.39 4.72 10.96
C ASP A 351 -2.67 5.37 10.45
N GLU A 352 -2.85 6.65 10.83
CA GLU A 352 -4.09 7.41 10.63
C GLU A 352 -5.34 6.57 10.97
N SER A 353 -5.35 6.00 12.18
CA SER A 353 -6.33 5.00 12.63
C SER A 353 -7.77 5.47 12.50
N HIS A 354 -8.03 6.78 12.68
CA HIS A 354 -9.34 7.40 12.53
C HIS A 354 -9.94 7.27 11.11
N VAL A 355 -9.12 6.97 10.08
CA VAL A 355 -9.57 6.66 8.72
C VAL A 355 -9.46 5.17 8.42
N THR A 356 -8.36 4.55 8.86
CA THR A 356 -8.04 3.15 8.55
C THR A 356 -9.05 2.18 9.18
N LEU A 357 -9.43 2.37 10.44
CA LEU A 357 -10.40 1.49 11.13
C LEU A 357 -11.81 1.55 10.53
N PRO A 358 -12.41 2.72 10.28
CA PRO A 358 -13.69 2.79 9.56
C PRO A 358 -13.66 2.11 8.19
N GLN A 359 -12.52 2.15 7.48
CA GLN A 359 -12.34 1.48 6.21
C GLN A 359 -12.33 -0.05 6.39
N ILE A 360 -11.58 -0.58 7.37
CA ILE A 360 -11.59 -2.01 7.73
C ILE A 360 -13.01 -2.46 8.03
N HIS A 361 -13.76 -1.67 8.79
CA HIS A 361 -15.15 -1.97 9.17
C HIS A 361 -16.10 -2.02 7.96
N ALA A 362 -15.92 -1.13 6.97
CA ALA A 362 -16.83 -1.00 5.83
C ALA A 362 -16.57 -2.03 4.72
N MET A 363 -15.37 -2.60 4.62
CA MET A 363 -14.98 -3.42 3.47
C MET A 363 -15.84 -4.67 3.30
N TYR A 364 -16.14 -5.38 4.37
CA TYR A 364 -16.98 -6.58 4.32
C TYR A 364 -18.37 -6.29 3.75
N GLY A 365 -19.03 -5.23 4.23
CA GLY A 365 -20.39 -4.86 3.79
C GLY A 365 -20.46 -4.53 2.30
N GLY A 366 -19.46 -3.81 1.79
CA GLY A 366 -19.38 -3.45 0.37
C GLY A 366 -19.17 -4.67 -0.53
N ASP A 367 -18.25 -5.58 -0.16
CA ASP A 367 -18.00 -6.82 -0.91
C ASP A 367 -19.22 -7.75 -0.90
N ARG A 368 -19.84 -7.93 0.25
CA ARG A 368 -21.05 -8.76 0.42
C ARG A 368 -22.20 -8.28 -0.46
N SER A 369 -22.49 -6.98 -0.44
CA SER A 369 -23.58 -6.39 -1.22
C SER A 369 -23.42 -6.63 -2.73
N ARG A 370 -22.21 -6.47 -3.24
CA ARG A 370 -21.87 -6.74 -4.65
C ARG A 370 -22.07 -8.21 -5.01
N LYS A 371 -21.60 -9.13 -4.18
CA LYS A 371 -21.68 -10.57 -4.41
C LYS A 371 -23.10 -11.13 -4.33
N VAL A 372 -23.97 -10.57 -3.49
CA VAL A 372 -25.40 -10.92 -3.45
C VAL A 372 -25.99 -10.78 -4.86
N SER A 373 -25.75 -9.66 -5.53
CA SER A 373 -26.27 -9.45 -6.89
C SER A 373 -25.75 -10.48 -7.89
N LEU A 374 -24.47 -10.90 -7.78
CA LEU A 374 -23.88 -11.91 -8.68
C LEU A 374 -24.44 -13.31 -8.43
N VAL A 375 -24.60 -13.71 -7.18
CA VAL A 375 -25.08 -15.05 -6.81
C VAL A 375 -26.58 -15.19 -7.11
N ASP A 376 -27.39 -14.20 -6.75
CA ASP A 376 -28.86 -14.23 -6.94
C ASP A 376 -29.25 -14.25 -8.42
N ASN A 377 -28.37 -13.77 -9.32
CA ASN A 377 -28.60 -13.73 -10.76
C ASN A 377 -27.77 -14.75 -11.56
N GLY A 378 -27.21 -15.77 -10.89
CA GLY A 378 -26.58 -16.94 -11.52
C GLY A 378 -25.21 -16.67 -12.17
N PHE A 379 -24.49 -15.64 -11.77
CA PHE A 379 -23.12 -15.36 -12.23
C PHE A 379 -22.04 -16.06 -11.41
N ARG A 380 -22.31 -16.35 -10.13
CA ARG A 380 -21.38 -17.02 -9.21
C ARG A 380 -22.11 -17.99 -8.29
N LEU A 381 -21.40 -19.03 -7.85
CA LEU A 381 -21.85 -19.94 -6.82
C LEU A 381 -21.90 -19.26 -5.45
N PRO A 382 -22.71 -19.74 -4.49
CA PRO A 382 -22.73 -19.21 -3.11
C PRO A 382 -21.37 -19.23 -2.42
N SER A 383 -20.47 -20.15 -2.76
CA SER A 383 -19.09 -20.19 -2.25
C SER A 383 -18.30 -18.93 -2.52
N ALA A 384 -18.66 -18.14 -3.55
CA ALA A 384 -18.05 -16.85 -3.81
C ALA A 384 -18.20 -15.85 -2.65
N PHE A 385 -19.21 -16.02 -1.78
CA PHE A 385 -19.35 -15.22 -0.58
C PHE A 385 -18.20 -15.39 0.41
N ASP A 386 -17.52 -16.54 0.39
CA ASP A 386 -16.45 -16.88 1.32
C ASP A 386 -15.06 -16.40 0.85
N ASN A 387 -14.96 -15.90 -0.38
CA ASN A 387 -13.83 -15.08 -0.84
C ASN A 387 -14.06 -13.61 -0.45
N ARG A 388 -13.79 -13.25 0.75
CA ARG A 388 -14.17 -11.98 1.35
C ARG A 388 -13.08 -11.40 2.24
N PRO A 389 -13.11 -10.09 2.53
CA PRO A 389 -12.30 -9.56 3.60
C PRO A 389 -12.81 -10.07 4.96
N LEU A 390 -11.96 -9.97 5.97
CA LEU A 390 -12.38 -10.19 7.36
C LEU A 390 -13.53 -9.24 7.74
N THR A 391 -14.45 -9.72 8.55
CA THR A 391 -15.30 -8.82 9.33
C THR A 391 -14.45 -8.10 10.37
N PHE A 392 -14.97 -7.01 10.92
CA PHE A 392 -14.23 -6.27 11.93
C PHE A 392 -13.97 -7.12 13.20
N ASP A 393 -14.91 -7.94 13.60
CA ASP A 393 -14.76 -8.84 14.76
C ASP A 393 -13.72 -9.93 14.50
N GLU A 394 -13.66 -10.46 13.28
CA GLU A 394 -12.65 -11.44 12.87
C GLU A 394 -11.25 -10.80 12.82
N PHE A 395 -11.14 -9.55 12.37
CA PHE A 395 -9.91 -8.78 12.44
C PHE A 395 -9.48 -8.56 13.89
N ALA A 396 -10.39 -8.07 14.75
CA ALA A 396 -10.10 -7.83 16.16
C ALA A 396 -9.66 -9.11 16.91
N ALA A 397 -10.24 -10.26 16.56
CA ALA A 397 -9.87 -11.55 17.16
C ALA A 397 -8.46 -12.03 16.80
N ARG A 398 -7.85 -11.52 15.71
CA ARG A 398 -6.48 -11.83 15.29
C ARG A 398 -5.44 -10.88 15.86
N VAL A 399 -5.87 -9.76 16.41
CA VAL A 399 -5.00 -8.76 17.02
C VAL A 399 -4.55 -9.25 18.38
N ASN A 400 -3.23 -9.39 18.57
CA ASN A 400 -2.64 -9.64 19.87
C ASN A 400 -2.41 -8.32 20.64
N GLN A 401 -1.57 -7.44 20.06
CA GLN A 401 -1.32 -6.10 20.60
C GLN A 401 -1.34 -5.07 19.46
N ILE A 402 -1.95 -3.91 19.72
CA ILE A 402 -2.15 -2.89 18.72
C ILE A 402 -1.81 -1.49 19.24
N VAL A 403 -1.14 -0.70 18.39
CA VAL A 403 -0.91 0.73 18.61
C VAL A 403 -1.66 1.51 17.53
N TYR A 404 -2.64 2.28 17.96
CA TYR A 404 -3.35 3.22 17.10
C TYR A 404 -2.58 4.54 17.02
N VAL A 405 -2.24 4.97 15.83
CA VAL A 405 -1.46 6.19 15.60
C VAL A 405 -2.32 7.20 14.86
N SER A 406 -2.58 8.35 15.48
CA SER A 406 -3.41 9.40 14.87
C SER A 406 -3.20 10.76 15.53
N ALA A 407 -3.42 11.83 14.77
CA ALA A 407 -3.55 13.18 15.34
C ALA A 407 -4.96 13.45 15.91
N THR A 408 -5.94 12.66 15.49
CA THR A 408 -7.37 12.78 15.82
C THR A 408 -8.00 11.38 15.99
N PRO A 409 -7.60 10.60 17.01
CA PRO A 409 -8.15 9.25 17.23
C PRO A 409 -9.67 9.28 17.31
N GLY A 410 -10.33 8.26 16.77
CA GLY A 410 -11.77 8.10 16.84
C GLY A 410 -12.26 7.59 18.20
N LYS A 411 -13.57 7.51 18.34
CA LYS A 411 -14.18 7.04 19.60
C LYS A 411 -13.82 5.60 19.95
N TYR A 412 -13.72 4.75 18.92
CA TYR A 412 -13.41 3.33 19.11
C TYR A 412 -12.01 3.17 19.72
N GLU A 413 -10.99 3.81 19.12
CA GLU A 413 -9.61 3.74 19.59
C GLU A 413 -9.48 4.22 21.03
N MET A 414 -10.13 5.35 21.34
CA MET A 414 -10.11 5.93 22.69
C MET A 414 -10.83 5.07 23.73
N GLN A 415 -11.83 4.28 23.33
CA GLN A 415 -12.53 3.35 24.21
C GLN A 415 -11.75 2.05 24.45
N GLN A 416 -11.02 1.57 23.44
CA GLN A 416 -10.22 0.35 23.54
C GLN A 416 -8.87 0.57 24.21
N ALA A 417 -8.33 1.78 24.11
CA ALA A 417 -6.99 2.10 24.62
C ALA A 417 -6.90 1.97 26.13
N GLN A 418 -5.95 1.15 26.57
CA GLN A 418 -5.53 1.05 27.98
C GLN A 418 -4.56 2.18 28.36
N GLN A 419 -3.92 2.77 27.35
CA GLN A 419 -3.00 3.89 27.50
C GLN A 419 -3.13 4.84 26.29
N VAL A 420 -3.11 6.15 26.58
CA VAL A 420 -3.06 7.20 25.57
C VAL A 420 -1.83 8.06 25.82
N THR A 421 -0.89 8.00 24.88
CA THR A 421 0.36 8.76 24.95
C THR A 421 0.29 9.93 23.97
N GLN A 422 0.56 11.15 24.42
CA GLN A 422 0.54 12.35 23.59
C GLN A 422 1.94 12.69 23.07
N GLN A 423 1.98 13.11 21.80
CA GLN A 423 3.20 13.59 21.14
C GLN A 423 2.87 14.88 20.40
N ILE A 424 3.07 16.02 21.06
CA ILE A 424 2.65 17.37 20.62
C ILE A 424 3.83 18.19 20.15
N ILE A 425 4.99 18.04 20.78
CA ILE A 425 6.20 18.82 20.48
C ILE A 425 6.82 18.34 19.16
N ARG A 426 7.11 19.27 18.26
CA ARG A 426 7.87 19.00 17.03
C ARG A 426 9.36 19.18 17.29
N PRO A 427 10.21 18.24 16.88
CA PRO A 427 11.67 18.37 16.99
C PRO A 427 12.24 19.63 16.33
N THR A 428 11.55 20.17 15.34
CA THR A 428 11.91 21.39 14.61
C THR A 428 11.54 22.69 15.33
N GLY A 429 10.83 22.59 16.46
CA GLY A 429 10.27 23.74 17.16
C GLY A 429 9.07 24.41 16.48
N LEU A 430 8.59 23.89 15.36
CA LEU A 430 7.44 24.43 14.65
C LEU A 430 6.17 24.37 15.50
N LEU A 431 5.43 25.46 15.50
CA LEU A 431 4.19 25.61 16.24
C LEU A 431 2.98 25.18 15.38
N ASP A 432 1.87 24.87 16.03
CA ASP A 432 0.59 24.81 15.33
C ASP A 432 0.23 26.21 14.81
N PRO A 433 -0.43 26.33 13.63
CA PRO A 433 -0.67 27.61 13.00
C PRO A 433 -1.64 28.47 13.81
N VAL A 434 -1.58 29.78 13.61
CA VAL A 434 -2.60 30.68 14.10
C VAL A 434 -3.88 30.49 13.29
N VAL A 435 -5.01 30.32 13.97
CA VAL A 435 -6.33 30.18 13.34
C VAL A 435 -7.14 31.44 13.55
N GLU A 436 -7.61 32.04 12.45
CA GLU A 436 -8.40 33.26 12.45
C GLU A 436 -9.77 32.99 11.82
N VAL A 437 -10.83 33.53 12.43
CA VAL A 437 -12.19 33.44 11.87
C VAL A 437 -12.55 34.80 11.28
N ARG A 438 -12.94 34.82 10.00
CA ARG A 438 -13.34 36.01 9.27
C ARG A 438 -14.76 35.86 8.71
N PRO A 439 -15.50 36.97 8.51
CA PRO A 439 -16.87 36.94 8.00
C PRO A 439 -16.95 36.41 6.57
N LEU A 440 -18.12 35.92 6.18
CA LEU A 440 -18.39 35.47 4.81
C LEU A 440 -18.51 36.64 3.83
N ASP A 441 -18.99 37.80 4.29
CA ASP A 441 -19.08 38.99 3.46
C ASP A 441 -17.68 39.47 3.04
N GLY A 442 -17.46 39.62 1.75
CA GLY A 442 -16.15 40.00 1.20
C GLY A 442 -15.08 38.92 1.22
N GLN A 443 -15.41 37.67 1.57
CA GLN A 443 -14.44 36.56 1.73
C GLN A 443 -13.54 36.34 0.51
N ILE A 444 -14.05 36.55 -0.72
CA ILE A 444 -13.27 36.27 -1.93
C ILE A 444 -12.24 37.41 -2.18
N ASP A 445 -12.59 38.65 -1.93
CA ASP A 445 -11.67 39.76 -2.07
C ASP A 445 -10.58 39.74 -0.99
N ASP A 446 -10.96 39.38 0.23
CA ASP A 446 -10.04 39.16 1.33
C ASP A 446 -9.08 38.01 1.04
N LEU A 447 -9.62 36.87 0.59
CA LEU A 447 -8.82 35.70 0.15
C LEU A 447 -7.82 36.07 -0.95
N LEU A 448 -8.26 36.82 -1.97
CA LEU A 448 -7.40 37.25 -3.07
C LEU A 448 -6.26 38.14 -2.58
N SER A 449 -6.52 39.02 -1.61
CA SER A 449 -5.53 39.87 -0.98
C SER A 449 -4.49 39.03 -0.22
N GLU A 450 -4.93 38.08 0.57
CA GLU A 450 -4.05 37.13 1.29
C GLU A 450 -3.21 36.26 0.34
N ILE A 451 -3.81 35.80 -0.75
CA ILE A 451 -3.09 35.00 -1.79
C ILE A 451 -1.95 35.86 -2.38
N ARG A 452 -2.20 37.12 -2.74
CA ARG A 452 -1.18 38.03 -3.30
C ARG A 452 -0.01 38.21 -2.35
N LEU A 453 -0.28 38.43 -1.04
CA LEU A 453 0.75 38.54 -0.01
C LEU A 453 1.64 37.28 0.07
N ARG A 454 1.06 36.09 -0.10
CA ARG A 454 1.82 34.80 -0.07
C ARG A 454 2.63 34.60 -1.35
N ILE A 455 2.09 34.95 -2.51
CA ILE A 455 2.81 34.94 -3.79
C ILE A 455 4.06 35.82 -3.75
N GLU A 456 3.96 37.05 -3.21
CA GLU A 456 5.10 37.93 -3.04
C GLU A 456 6.22 37.31 -2.19
N ARG A 457 5.86 36.47 -1.22
CA ARG A 457 6.80 35.72 -0.36
C ARG A 457 7.25 34.39 -0.96
N ARG A 458 6.76 34.03 -2.15
CA ARG A 458 6.98 32.70 -2.80
C ARG A 458 6.47 31.53 -1.97
N GLU A 459 5.43 31.73 -1.20
CA GLU A 459 4.75 30.74 -0.41
C GLU A 459 3.55 30.18 -1.17
N ARG A 460 3.01 29.02 -0.73
CA ARG A 460 1.88 28.34 -1.38
C ARG A 460 0.63 28.44 -0.53
N VAL A 461 -0.52 28.40 -1.20
CA VAL A 461 -1.83 28.55 -0.57
C VAL A 461 -2.71 27.35 -0.91
N LEU A 462 -3.39 26.80 0.10
CA LEU A 462 -4.47 25.83 -0.07
C LEU A 462 -5.81 26.46 0.22
N VAL A 463 -6.80 26.21 -0.62
CA VAL A 463 -8.18 26.70 -0.42
C VAL A 463 -9.14 25.52 -0.43
N THR A 464 -9.90 25.34 0.65
CA THR A 464 -10.89 24.26 0.74
C THR A 464 -12.30 24.78 0.54
N THR A 465 -13.06 24.14 -0.34
CA THR A 465 -14.46 24.41 -0.65
C THR A 465 -15.36 23.25 -0.25
N LEU A 466 -16.69 23.44 -0.28
CA LEU A 466 -17.65 22.39 0.05
C LEU A 466 -18.07 21.53 -1.16
N THR A 467 -18.02 22.08 -2.38
CA THR A 467 -18.51 21.41 -3.58
C THR A 467 -17.54 21.55 -4.74
N LYS A 468 -17.59 20.58 -5.67
CA LYS A 468 -16.82 20.56 -6.92
C LYS A 468 -17.06 21.85 -7.74
N ARG A 469 -18.33 22.24 -7.87
CA ARG A 469 -18.74 23.42 -8.60
C ARG A 469 -18.15 24.71 -7.99
N MET A 470 -18.10 24.84 -6.66
CA MET A 470 -17.42 25.96 -6.01
C MET A 470 -15.93 25.99 -6.29
N ALA A 471 -15.26 24.81 -6.24
CA ALA A 471 -13.84 24.73 -6.54
C ALA A 471 -13.53 25.16 -7.97
N GLU A 472 -14.32 24.72 -8.93
CA GLU A 472 -14.19 25.09 -10.34
C GLU A 472 -14.39 26.60 -10.56
N HIS A 473 -15.52 27.16 -10.08
CA HIS A 473 -15.82 28.58 -10.22
C HIS A 473 -14.75 29.47 -9.55
N LEU A 474 -14.30 29.09 -8.35
CA LEU A 474 -13.26 29.85 -7.65
C LEU A 474 -11.93 29.78 -8.41
N THR A 475 -11.59 28.63 -8.97
CA THR A 475 -10.38 28.46 -9.78
C THR A 475 -10.42 29.37 -11.01
N ASP A 476 -11.54 29.40 -11.72
CA ASP A 476 -11.72 30.26 -12.89
C ASP A 476 -11.62 31.75 -12.53
N TYR A 477 -12.29 32.16 -11.44
CA TYR A 477 -12.20 33.55 -10.94
C TYR A 477 -10.75 33.94 -10.58
N LEU A 478 -10.03 33.07 -9.83
CA LEU A 478 -8.64 33.37 -9.45
C LEU A 478 -7.72 33.41 -10.67
N ARG A 479 -7.96 32.58 -11.68
CA ARG A 479 -7.22 32.60 -12.95
C ARG A 479 -7.46 33.91 -13.72
N GLU A 480 -8.70 34.37 -13.80
CA GLU A 480 -9.04 35.67 -14.40
C GLU A 480 -8.40 36.86 -13.64
N ALA A 481 -8.25 36.71 -12.32
CA ALA A 481 -7.54 37.67 -11.48
C ALA A 481 -6.00 37.60 -11.61
N GLY A 482 -5.47 36.78 -12.50
CA GLY A 482 -4.03 36.63 -12.77
C GLY A 482 -3.26 35.72 -11.81
N VAL A 483 -3.94 34.93 -10.99
CA VAL A 483 -3.31 33.97 -10.07
C VAL A 483 -3.04 32.65 -10.78
N LYS A 484 -1.84 32.08 -10.59
CA LYS A 484 -1.54 30.72 -11.04
C LYS A 484 -2.19 29.70 -10.10
N VAL A 485 -3.28 29.11 -10.53
CA VAL A 485 -4.14 28.25 -9.71
C VAL A 485 -4.49 26.95 -10.43
N ARG A 486 -4.53 25.85 -9.68
CA ARG A 486 -5.12 24.58 -10.10
C ARG A 486 -6.19 24.13 -9.10
N TYR A 487 -7.09 23.25 -9.54
CA TYR A 487 -8.05 22.62 -8.64
C TYR A 487 -7.84 21.10 -8.58
N LEU A 488 -8.28 20.50 -7.46
CA LEU A 488 -8.18 19.09 -7.19
C LEU A 488 -9.54 18.55 -6.72
N HIS A 489 -10.03 17.46 -7.35
CA HIS A 489 -11.26 16.78 -6.96
C HIS A 489 -11.10 15.24 -6.99
N SER A 490 -12.18 14.53 -6.61
CA SER A 490 -12.18 13.06 -6.44
C SER A 490 -11.93 12.28 -7.72
N ASP A 491 -12.27 12.85 -8.88
CA ASP A 491 -12.26 12.13 -10.16
C ASP A 491 -10.87 12.19 -10.85
N ILE A 492 -9.93 12.93 -10.27
CA ILE A 492 -8.54 13.01 -10.77
C ILE A 492 -7.81 11.71 -10.41
N ALA A 493 -7.17 11.10 -11.40
CA ALA A 493 -6.38 9.88 -11.23
C ALA A 493 -5.25 10.06 -10.20
N THR A 494 -4.83 8.97 -9.56
CA THR A 494 -3.83 9.03 -8.48
C THR A 494 -2.49 9.58 -8.96
N ILE A 495 -2.08 9.26 -10.18
CA ILE A 495 -0.81 9.73 -10.77
C ILE A 495 -0.90 11.24 -11.03
N GLU A 496 -1.93 11.71 -11.72
CA GLU A 496 -2.16 13.12 -12.01
C GLU A 496 -2.26 13.97 -10.72
N ARG A 497 -2.88 13.39 -9.68
CA ARG A 497 -2.92 14.03 -8.35
C ARG A 497 -1.51 14.23 -7.77
N ALA A 498 -0.64 13.25 -7.91
CA ALA A 498 0.74 13.33 -7.45
C ALA A 498 1.53 14.39 -8.22
N GLU A 499 1.32 14.51 -9.52
CA GLU A 499 1.93 15.54 -10.37
C GLU A 499 1.45 16.94 -9.96
N ILE A 500 0.15 17.13 -9.73
CA ILE A 500 -0.39 18.43 -9.25
C ILE A 500 0.27 18.86 -7.94
N ILE A 501 0.48 17.92 -7.02
CA ILE A 501 1.12 18.21 -5.73
C ILE A 501 2.62 18.51 -5.92
N HIS A 502 3.28 17.75 -6.78
CA HIS A 502 4.68 18.02 -7.15
C HIS A 502 4.84 19.40 -7.74
N ASP A 503 4.00 19.78 -8.70
CA ASP A 503 4.03 21.08 -9.37
C ASP A 503 3.75 22.24 -8.42
N LEU A 504 2.82 22.08 -7.45
CA LEU A 504 2.60 23.07 -6.39
C LEU A 504 3.87 23.28 -5.57
N ARG A 505 4.54 22.19 -5.16
CA ARG A 505 5.79 22.25 -4.41
C ARG A 505 6.94 22.84 -5.23
N ALA A 506 7.02 22.48 -6.50
CA ALA A 506 8.02 23.02 -7.44
C ALA A 506 7.80 24.52 -7.74
N GLY A 507 6.56 25.02 -7.52
CA GLY A 507 6.23 26.42 -7.76
C GLY A 507 5.76 26.75 -9.17
N GLU A 508 5.31 25.75 -9.91
CA GLU A 508 4.70 25.95 -11.22
C GLU A 508 3.39 26.72 -11.11
N PHE A 509 2.70 26.58 -9.98
CA PHE A 509 1.54 27.38 -9.61
C PHE A 509 1.53 27.67 -8.09
N ASP A 510 0.72 28.62 -7.65
CA ASP A 510 0.79 29.18 -6.30
C ASP A 510 -0.37 28.76 -5.40
N VAL A 511 -1.53 28.46 -5.98
CA VAL A 511 -2.77 28.18 -5.25
C VAL A 511 -3.38 26.86 -5.70
N LEU A 512 -3.69 26.00 -4.74
CA LEU A 512 -4.44 24.78 -4.97
C LEU A 512 -5.82 24.87 -4.31
N VAL A 513 -6.87 24.76 -5.13
CA VAL A 513 -8.27 24.78 -4.67
C VAL A 513 -8.84 23.35 -4.70
N GLY A 514 -9.63 22.96 -3.72
CA GLY A 514 -10.32 21.68 -3.76
C GLY A 514 -11.28 21.44 -2.62
N ILE A 515 -12.03 20.33 -2.70
CA ILE A 515 -13.03 19.96 -1.70
C ILE A 515 -12.38 19.28 -0.50
N ASN A 516 -11.65 18.24 -0.77
CA ASN A 516 -10.93 17.43 0.22
C ASN A 516 -9.46 17.32 -0.23
N LEU A 517 -8.75 18.43 -0.13
CA LEU A 517 -7.32 18.53 -0.49
C LEU A 517 -6.43 17.62 0.37
N LEU A 518 -7.03 16.97 1.36
CA LEU A 518 -6.36 16.56 2.59
C LEU A 518 -6.54 15.10 2.88
N ARG A 519 -6.46 14.26 1.84
CA ARG A 519 -6.15 12.88 2.11
C ARG A 519 -4.76 12.84 2.73
N GLU A 520 -4.62 12.08 3.79
CA GLU A 520 -3.45 11.90 4.64
C GLU A 520 -2.21 11.53 3.78
N GLY A 521 -1.01 11.83 4.28
CA GLY A 521 0.24 11.48 3.61
C GLY A 521 0.91 12.58 2.79
N LEU A 522 0.34 13.81 2.72
CA LEU A 522 0.96 14.91 2.00
C LEU A 522 1.83 15.78 2.91
N ASP A 523 3.09 15.94 2.55
CA ASP A 523 4.07 16.80 3.21
C ASP A 523 4.40 18.00 2.32
N MET A 524 3.86 19.17 2.67
CA MET A 524 3.99 20.42 1.88
C MET A 524 4.47 21.57 2.76
N PRO A 525 5.75 21.61 3.11
CA PRO A 525 6.31 22.67 3.96
C PRO A 525 6.26 24.08 3.32
N GLU A 526 6.04 24.14 2.01
CA GLU A 526 5.92 25.39 1.25
C GLU A 526 4.57 26.10 1.48
N VAL A 527 3.57 25.40 2.02
CA VAL A 527 2.23 25.94 2.30
C VAL A 527 2.25 26.75 3.59
N SER A 528 2.02 28.05 3.49
CA SER A 528 1.95 28.97 4.62
C SER A 528 0.52 29.43 4.95
N LEU A 529 -0.41 29.36 3.98
CA LEU A 529 -1.81 29.75 4.20
C LEU A 529 -2.76 28.62 3.81
N ILE A 530 -3.72 28.38 4.70
CA ILE A 530 -4.89 27.56 4.39
C ILE A 530 -6.14 28.38 4.61
N ALA A 531 -6.96 28.49 3.56
CA ALA A 531 -8.25 29.14 3.62
C ALA A 531 -9.37 28.09 3.57
N ILE A 532 -10.27 28.16 4.54
CA ILE A 532 -11.43 27.27 4.68
C ILE A 532 -12.68 28.09 4.42
N LEU A 533 -13.26 27.96 3.22
CA LEU A 533 -14.50 28.65 2.86
C LEU A 533 -15.69 27.93 3.48
N ASP A 534 -16.73 28.70 3.82
CA ASP A 534 -17.95 28.19 4.46
C ASP A 534 -17.64 27.25 5.65
N ALA A 535 -16.76 27.69 6.54
CA ALA A 535 -16.34 26.93 7.70
C ALA A 535 -17.46 26.67 8.70
N ASP A 536 -18.50 27.52 8.70
CA ASP A 536 -19.69 27.45 9.54
C ASP A 536 -20.78 26.46 9.03
N LYS A 537 -20.59 25.86 7.87
CA LYS A 537 -21.52 24.84 7.34
C LYS A 537 -21.18 23.46 7.93
N GLU A 538 -21.72 23.16 9.10
CA GLU A 538 -21.47 21.87 9.76
C GLU A 538 -21.77 20.69 8.85
N GLY A 539 -20.92 19.68 8.89
CA GLY A 539 -21.03 18.44 8.10
C GLY A 539 -19.72 17.67 8.12
N PHE A 540 -19.65 16.56 7.38
CA PHE A 540 -18.49 15.67 7.35
C PHE A 540 -17.18 16.42 7.01
N LEU A 541 -17.22 17.34 6.04
CA LEU A 541 -16.04 18.12 5.60
C LEU A 541 -15.66 19.27 6.56
N ARG A 542 -16.49 19.58 7.53
CA ARG A 542 -16.31 20.63 8.52
C ARG A 542 -16.48 20.11 9.96
N SER A 543 -16.31 18.80 10.14
CA SER A 543 -16.18 18.20 11.47
C SER A 543 -14.89 18.66 12.16
N ASP A 544 -14.85 18.62 13.47
CA ASP A 544 -13.65 18.93 14.27
C ASP A 544 -12.41 18.15 13.79
N THR A 545 -12.55 16.84 13.57
CA THR A 545 -11.49 16.01 13.00
C THR A 545 -10.99 16.53 11.65
N SER A 546 -11.91 16.84 10.72
CA SER A 546 -11.57 17.34 9.39
C SER A 546 -10.88 18.71 9.48
N LEU A 547 -11.35 19.60 10.36
CA LEU A 547 -10.75 20.93 10.58
C LEU A 547 -9.35 20.82 11.19
N ILE A 548 -9.15 19.99 12.23
CA ILE A 548 -7.82 19.77 12.84
C ILE A 548 -6.82 19.21 11.83
N GLN A 549 -7.23 18.26 11.00
CA GLN A 549 -6.40 17.70 9.94
C GLN A 549 -6.01 18.76 8.89
N THR A 550 -6.97 19.61 8.52
CA THR A 550 -6.76 20.73 7.59
C THR A 550 -5.77 21.73 8.18
N ILE A 551 -6.01 22.21 9.39
CA ILE A 551 -5.16 23.13 10.12
C ILE A 551 -3.72 22.60 10.20
N GLY A 552 -3.57 21.31 10.51
CA GLY A 552 -2.28 20.64 10.65
C GLY A 552 -1.39 20.66 9.40
N ARG A 553 -1.95 20.92 8.20
CA ARG A 553 -1.16 21.05 6.97
C ARG A 553 -0.30 22.31 6.94
N ALA A 554 -0.75 23.41 7.56
CA ALA A 554 0.05 24.64 7.69
C ALA A 554 1.10 24.55 8.82
N ALA A 555 1.06 23.55 9.68
CA ALA A 555 1.94 23.40 10.83
C ALA A 555 3.40 23.02 10.49
N ARG A 556 3.73 22.86 9.20
CA ARG A 556 5.08 22.58 8.70
C ARG A 556 5.82 23.83 8.23
N ASN A 557 5.14 24.97 8.21
CA ASN A 557 5.70 26.25 7.89
C ASN A 557 5.77 27.15 9.13
N ALA A 558 6.89 27.82 9.35
CA ALA A 558 7.06 28.70 10.50
C ALA A 558 6.09 29.91 10.48
N SER A 559 5.63 30.30 9.29
CA SER A 559 4.62 31.36 9.06
C SER A 559 3.21 30.78 8.83
N GLY A 560 2.97 29.54 9.29
CA GLY A 560 1.69 28.83 9.07
C GLY A 560 0.50 29.61 9.62
N HIS A 561 -0.50 29.87 8.78
CA HIS A 561 -1.72 30.62 9.11
C HIS A 561 -2.94 29.92 8.50
N VAL A 562 -4.05 29.92 9.23
CA VAL A 562 -5.33 29.36 8.78
C VAL A 562 -6.42 30.40 8.91
N ILE A 563 -7.16 30.62 7.85
CA ILE A 563 -8.33 31.51 7.84
C ILE A 563 -9.58 30.66 7.64
N MET A 564 -10.50 30.75 8.59
CA MET A 564 -11.82 30.13 8.50
C MET A 564 -12.86 31.20 8.19
N TYR A 565 -13.45 31.16 7.01
CA TYR A 565 -14.53 32.08 6.65
C TYR A 565 -15.87 31.50 7.13
N GLY A 566 -16.54 32.25 8.03
CA GLY A 566 -17.82 31.87 8.61
C GLY A 566 -18.38 32.96 9.48
N ASP A 567 -19.71 33.17 9.44
CA ASP A 567 -20.39 34.17 10.24
C ASP A 567 -20.66 33.72 11.68
N VAL A 568 -20.70 32.38 11.88
CA VAL A 568 -20.96 31.78 13.18
C VAL A 568 -19.86 30.73 13.51
N VAL A 569 -19.28 30.87 14.70
CA VAL A 569 -18.34 29.84 15.20
C VAL A 569 -19.14 28.62 15.68
N THR A 570 -19.15 27.56 14.91
CA THR A 570 -19.85 26.32 15.22
C THR A 570 -19.16 25.51 16.33
N GLY A 571 -19.85 24.49 16.86
CA GLY A 571 -19.28 23.59 17.86
C GLY A 571 -18.00 22.87 17.37
N SER A 572 -17.98 22.45 16.10
CA SER A 572 -16.82 21.80 15.47
C SER A 572 -15.66 22.76 15.30
N MET A 573 -15.91 24.02 14.84
CA MET A 573 -14.90 25.06 14.75
C MET A 573 -14.28 25.37 16.12
N ARG A 574 -15.13 25.54 17.15
CA ARG A 574 -14.67 25.81 18.52
C ARG A 574 -13.70 24.75 19.01
N ARG A 575 -14.09 23.46 18.94
CA ARG A 575 -13.22 22.37 19.37
C ARG A 575 -11.90 22.30 18.58
N ALA A 576 -11.93 22.58 17.28
CA ALA A 576 -10.72 22.58 16.46
C ALA A 576 -9.79 23.74 16.82
N ILE A 577 -10.33 24.93 17.05
CA ILE A 577 -9.57 26.13 17.46
C ILE A 577 -8.97 25.90 18.84
N ASP A 578 -9.79 25.53 19.82
CA ASP A 578 -9.36 25.33 21.22
C ASP A 578 -8.23 24.28 21.31
N GLU A 579 -8.34 23.16 20.56
CA GLU A 579 -7.29 22.13 20.52
C GLU A 579 -6.01 22.63 19.84
N THR A 580 -6.13 23.40 18.76
CA THR A 580 -4.97 23.98 18.09
C THR A 580 -4.24 25.00 18.97
N GLU A 581 -4.98 25.86 19.68
CA GLU A 581 -4.45 26.83 20.63
C GLU A 581 -3.77 26.11 21.81
N ARG A 582 -4.42 25.09 22.41
CA ARG A 582 -3.83 24.29 23.49
C ARG A 582 -2.49 23.68 23.06
N ARG A 583 -2.43 23.08 21.87
CA ARG A 583 -1.18 22.52 21.35
C ARG A 583 -0.11 23.58 21.14
N ARG A 584 -0.51 24.71 20.58
CA ARG A 584 0.39 25.83 20.33
C ARG A 584 1.00 26.40 21.63
N GLU A 585 0.21 26.58 22.67
CA GLU A 585 0.68 27.02 24.00
C GLU A 585 1.73 26.07 24.58
N ILE A 586 1.50 24.76 24.52
CA ILE A 586 2.45 23.74 24.99
C ILE A 586 3.76 23.83 24.19
N GLN A 587 3.67 23.97 22.87
CA GLN A 587 4.82 24.06 21.97
C GLN A 587 5.63 25.35 22.22
N GLU A 588 4.96 26.50 22.41
CA GLU A 588 5.62 27.77 22.74
C GLU A 588 6.32 27.72 24.09
N ALA A 589 5.68 27.15 25.11
CA ALA A 589 6.27 26.97 26.42
C ALA A 589 7.54 26.12 26.36
N TYR A 590 7.47 24.97 25.66
CA TYR A 590 8.61 24.09 25.45
C TYR A 590 9.75 24.78 24.69
N ASN A 591 9.46 25.46 23.59
CA ASN A 591 10.46 26.19 22.81
C ASN A 591 11.16 27.27 23.63
N LYS A 592 10.39 28.00 24.46
CA LYS A 592 10.92 29.05 25.34
C LYS A 592 11.84 28.47 26.42
N GLU A 593 11.45 27.35 27.03
CA GLU A 593 12.23 26.69 28.05
C GLU A 593 13.57 26.15 27.50
N HIS A 594 13.55 25.62 26.28
CA HIS A 594 14.72 24.99 25.64
C HIS A 594 15.48 25.92 24.68
N GLY A 595 15.06 27.18 24.54
CA GLY A 595 15.71 28.14 23.63
C GLY A 595 15.63 27.77 22.15
N ILE A 596 14.58 27.06 21.74
CA ILE A 596 14.40 26.57 20.37
C ILE A 596 13.73 27.66 19.50
N VAL A 597 14.32 27.96 18.35
CA VAL A 597 13.75 28.86 17.36
C VAL A 597 13.11 28.02 16.24
N PRO A 598 11.80 28.18 15.96
CA PRO A 598 11.12 27.46 14.90
C PRO A 598 11.77 27.68 13.53
N LYS A 599 12.01 26.58 12.79
CA LYS A 599 12.56 26.63 11.43
C LYS A 599 11.72 25.79 10.49
N THR A 600 11.33 26.37 9.36
CA THR A 600 10.64 25.64 8.29
C THR A 600 11.53 24.52 7.77
N ILE A 601 10.97 23.33 7.60
CA ILE A 601 11.67 22.16 7.05
C ILE A 601 11.82 22.35 5.55
N VAL A 602 13.03 22.20 5.03
CA VAL A 602 13.28 22.14 3.59
C VAL A 602 13.49 20.68 3.22
N LYS A 603 12.55 20.10 2.46
CA LYS A 603 12.65 18.75 1.94
C LYS A 603 12.80 18.77 0.41
N PRO A 604 13.67 17.94 -0.17
CA PRO A 604 13.72 17.82 -1.63
C PRO A 604 12.37 17.36 -2.17
N VAL A 605 12.00 17.88 -3.33
CA VAL A 605 10.80 17.44 -4.06
C VAL A 605 11.17 16.15 -4.79
N VAL A 606 10.69 15.01 -4.30
CA VAL A 606 10.92 13.69 -4.89
C VAL A 606 9.66 13.26 -5.64
N PRO A 607 9.75 12.84 -6.91
CA PRO A 607 8.61 12.31 -7.65
C PRO A 607 8.02 11.07 -6.97
N LEU A 608 6.70 10.90 -7.02
CA LEU A 608 6.01 9.75 -6.40
C LEU A 608 6.45 8.41 -7.00
N ILE A 609 6.77 8.41 -8.28
CA ILE A 609 7.30 7.23 -8.99
C ILE A 609 8.61 6.76 -8.36
N GLU A 610 9.51 7.68 -7.97
CA GLU A 610 10.74 7.32 -7.27
C GLU A 610 10.47 6.76 -5.86
N MET A 611 9.42 7.22 -5.17
CA MET A 611 9.02 6.65 -3.86
C MET A 611 8.52 5.21 -3.99
N THR A 612 7.78 4.90 -5.05
CA THR A 612 7.30 3.53 -5.31
C THR A 612 8.46 2.63 -5.74
N LEU A 613 9.39 3.14 -6.56
CA LEU A 613 10.61 2.42 -6.94
C LEU A 613 11.54 2.18 -5.73
N VAL A 614 11.71 3.16 -4.84
CA VAL A 614 12.47 2.99 -3.58
C VAL A 614 11.78 1.98 -2.66
N ALA A 615 10.46 1.92 -2.66
CA ALA A 615 9.71 0.87 -1.95
C ALA A 615 9.91 -0.52 -2.60
N ALA A 616 10.13 -0.57 -3.92
CA ALA A 616 10.39 -1.78 -4.69
C ALA A 616 11.86 -2.24 -4.65
N GLU A 617 12.84 -1.33 -4.62
CA GLU A 617 14.25 -1.72 -4.56
C GLU A 617 14.57 -2.48 -3.27
N GLY A 618 14.74 -3.79 -3.39
CA GLY A 618 15.26 -4.65 -2.34
C GLY A 618 16.65 -4.18 -1.90
N THR A 619 16.95 -4.35 -0.64
CA THR A 619 18.19 -3.96 0.04
C THR A 619 19.44 -4.44 -0.70
N ALA A 620 20.02 -3.60 -1.55
CA ALA A 620 21.43 -3.70 -1.87
C ALA A 620 22.22 -3.06 -0.73
N PRO A 621 23.31 -3.66 -0.22
CA PRO A 621 24.11 -3.06 0.84
C PRO A 621 24.66 -1.72 0.36
N TYR A 622 24.38 -0.68 1.11
CA TYR A 622 24.78 0.70 0.86
C TYR A 622 26.29 0.84 0.98
N GLY A 623 27.00 0.53 -0.12
CA GLY A 623 28.39 0.95 -0.33
C GLY A 623 28.36 2.38 -0.87
N LYS A 624 29.00 3.31 -0.15
CA LYS A 624 29.20 4.72 -0.48
C LYS A 624 29.24 4.97 -1.99
N LYS A 625 28.23 5.61 -2.55
CA LYS A 625 28.34 6.28 -3.85
C LYS A 625 28.04 7.77 -3.69
N ASN A 626 29.11 8.54 -3.73
CA ASN A 626 29.10 9.97 -4.01
C ASN A 626 28.32 10.23 -5.29
N GLY A 627 27.39 11.19 -5.20
CA GLY A 627 26.52 11.57 -6.30
C GLY A 627 27.29 11.95 -7.57
N LYS A 628 26.98 11.25 -8.63
CA LYS A 628 26.93 11.78 -10.00
C LYS A 628 25.79 11.01 -10.67
N LYS A 629 24.75 11.73 -11.14
CA LYS A 629 23.72 11.19 -12.04
C LYS A 629 24.45 10.45 -13.16
N LYS A 630 24.34 9.13 -13.18
CA LYS A 630 24.84 8.33 -14.30
C LYS A 630 23.93 8.64 -15.48
N LYS A 631 24.39 9.47 -16.42
CA LYS A 631 23.75 9.57 -17.73
C LYS A 631 23.74 8.17 -18.32
N LEU A 632 22.57 7.69 -18.74
CA LEU A 632 22.44 6.43 -19.47
C LEU A 632 23.52 6.35 -20.55
N GLY A 633 24.20 5.21 -20.64
CA GLY A 633 25.22 4.99 -21.63
C GLY A 633 24.62 5.07 -23.04
N LYS A 634 25.41 5.53 -24.05
CA LYS A 634 24.92 5.70 -25.42
C LYS A 634 24.22 4.46 -25.98
N LYS A 635 24.73 3.27 -25.63
CA LYS A 635 24.20 1.97 -26.07
C LYS A 635 22.85 1.62 -25.36
N GLU A 636 22.70 2.01 -24.11
CA GLU A 636 21.47 1.82 -23.34
C GLU A 636 20.36 2.74 -23.84
N ARG A 637 20.67 4.00 -24.19
CA ARG A 637 19.72 4.92 -24.84
C ARG A 637 19.30 4.45 -26.22
N GLU A 638 20.24 3.99 -27.04
CA GLU A 638 19.92 3.44 -28.37
C GLU A 638 19.00 2.20 -28.28
N ASN A 639 19.19 1.38 -27.26
CA ASN A 639 18.30 0.23 -27.01
C ASN A 639 16.92 0.66 -26.52
N LEU A 640 16.86 1.65 -25.63
CA LEU A 640 15.60 2.21 -25.13
C LEU A 640 14.80 2.88 -26.26
N VAL A 641 15.44 3.68 -27.11
CA VAL A 641 14.80 4.27 -28.28
C VAL A 641 14.26 3.20 -29.25
N LYS A 642 14.99 2.09 -29.44
CA LYS A 642 14.49 0.97 -30.28
C LYS A 642 13.27 0.26 -29.66
N SER A 643 13.23 0.14 -28.33
CA SER A 643 12.08 -0.41 -27.61
C SER A 643 10.87 0.49 -27.77
N LEU A 644 11.00 1.78 -27.45
CA LEU A 644 9.94 2.77 -27.57
C LEU A 644 9.42 2.91 -29.01
N LEU A 645 10.27 2.80 -30.03
CA LEU A 645 9.86 2.79 -31.44
C LEU A 645 8.97 1.59 -31.78
N ARG A 646 9.26 0.41 -31.22
CA ARG A 646 8.44 -0.79 -31.43
C ARG A 646 7.08 -0.63 -30.75
N GLU A 647 7.06 -0.13 -29.51
CA GLU A 647 5.81 0.13 -28.78
C GLU A 647 4.98 1.20 -29.46
N MET A 648 5.56 2.28 -29.95
CA MET A 648 4.89 3.31 -30.72
C MET A 648 4.24 2.74 -32.00
N GLN A 649 4.96 1.85 -32.72
CA GLN A 649 4.41 1.19 -33.89
C GLN A 649 3.28 0.21 -33.55
N GLN A 650 3.34 -0.47 -32.40
CA GLN A 650 2.25 -1.33 -31.92
C GLN A 650 1.02 -0.51 -31.54
N ALA A 651 1.19 0.56 -30.75
CA ALA A 651 0.11 1.48 -30.39
C ALA A 651 -0.54 2.11 -31.63
N SER A 652 0.27 2.53 -32.62
CA SER A 652 -0.25 3.05 -33.89
C SER A 652 -1.06 2.01 -34.70
N ARG A 653 -0.64 0.74 -34.68
CA ARG A 653 -1.41 -0.36 -35.34
C ARG A 653 -2.69 -0.72 -34.59
N ALA A 654 -2.69 -0.55 -33.26
CA ALA A 654 -3.84 -0.72 -32.39
C ALA A 654 -4.82 0.47 -32.43
N LEU A 655 -4.51 1.53 -33.23
CA LEU A 655 -5.27 2.79 -33.32
C LEU A 655 -5.29 3.62 -32.01
N GLU A 656 -4.36 3.36 -31.09
CA GLU A 656 -4.14 4.12 -29.85
C GLU A 656 -3.28 5.36 -30.15
N PHE A 657 -3.87 6.35 -30.83
CA PHE A 657 -3.12 7.48 -31.35
C PHE A 657 -2.55 8.41 -30.28
N GLU A 658 -3.21 8.56 -29.13
CA GLU A 658 -2.70 9.35 -28.00
C GLU A 658 -1.45 8.71 -27.42
N ARG A 659 -1.48 7.40 -27.16
CA ARG A 659 -0.32 6.65 -26.68
C ARG A 659 0.84 6.63 -27.68
N ALA A 660 0.54 6.52 -28.98
CA ALA A 660 1.56 6.61 -30.02
C ALA A 660 2.21 8.00 -30.07
N ALA A 661 1.46 9.07 -29.79
CA ALA A 661 1.98 10.45 -29.70
C ALA A 661 2.89 10.64 -28.48
N GLU A 662 2.49 10.15 -27.30
CA GLU A 662 3.31 10.18 -26.07
C GLU A 662 4.64 9.46 -26.26
N LEU A 663 4.62 8.25 -26.80
CA LEU A 663 5.82 7.47 -27.08
C LEU A 663 6.73 8.16 -28.11
N ARG A 664 6.16 8.83 -29.12
CA ARG A 664 6.90 9.65 -30.08
C ARG A 664 7.62 10.80 -29.36
N ASP A 665 6.94 11.49 -28.48
CA ASP A 665 7.50 12.66 -27.78
C ASP A 665 8.62 12.24 -26.82
N MET A 666 8.50 11.09 -26.15
CA MET A 666 9.60 10.49 -25.36
C MET A 666 10.82 10.13 -26.24
N ILE A 667 10.60 9.58 -27.44
CA ILE A 667 11.65 9.27 -28.39
C ILE A 667 12.39 10.54 -28.81
N VAL A 668 11.66 11.60 -29.14
CA VAL A 668 12.23 12.89 -29.56
C VAL A 668 13.07 13.51 -28.44
N GLU A 669 12.62 13.42 -27.18
CA GLU A 669 13.36 13.89 -26.00
C GLU A 669 14.68 13.11 -25.83
N LEU A 670 14.62 11.78 -25.90
CA LEU A 670 15.81 10.91 -25.82
C LEU A 670 16.78 11.11 -26.99
N GLU A 671 16.29 11.33 -28.21
CA GLU A 671 17.13 11.60 -29.39
C GLU A 671 17.73 13.01 -29.36
N GLY A 672 17.02 14.00 -28.82
CA GLY A 672 17.52 15.37 -28.63
C GLY A 672 18.73 15.47 -27.70
N GLU A 673 18.91 14.53 -26.80
CA GLU A 673 20.07 14.41 -25.94
C GLU A 673 21.25 13.62 -26.56
N LEU A 674 21.09 13.03 -27.75
CA LEU A 674 22.15 12.35 -28.47
C LEU A 674 22.94 13.36 -29.29
N PRO A 675 24.29 13.36 -29.24
CA PRO A 675 25.10 14.22 -30.11
C PRO A 675 24.79 13.86 -31.57
N LYS A 676 24.34 14.86 -32.37
CA LYS A 676 24.11 14.71 -33.80
C LYS A 676 25.38 14.12 -34.44
N LYS A 677 25.25 12.97 -35.11
CA LYS A 677 26.35 12.45 -35.96
C LYS A 677 26.68 13.48 -37.03
N LYS A 678 27.95 13.96 -37.05
CA LYS A 678 28.51 14.68 -38.17
C LYS A 678 28.73 13.74 -39.32
#